data_72a4dda5e884a74ae35e459520552cea
#
_entry.id   72a4dda5e884a74ae35e459520552cea
#
_cell.length_a   1.000
_cell.length_b   1.000
_cell.length_c   1.000
_cell.angle_alpha   90.00
_cell.angle_beta   90.00
_cell.angle_gamma   90.00
#
_symmetry.space_group_name_H-M   'P 1'
#
loop_
_entity.id
_entity.type
_entity.pdbx_description
1 polymer ?
#
loop_
_entity_poly.entity_id
_entity_poly.type
_entity_poly.pdbx_seq_one_letter_code
_entity_poly.pdbx_strand_id
1 'polypeptide(L)'
;MRFKILVVVLTLLGTSLWVNASVRSKKKNKQENRIEKKQDSPYEEFFQGKKYETVRGLITMHKMEGKLYFELPLHLLEKDMLLGSTITSITDNRFGCVGEKPYDPIHVIFTKNDSQVQLREVTTKYLTKDKNIAERLSESTRPAIIGNFDIETYNTDSTAVLFDVTDYFVSDNEKLGPFSPYSAMSSEEMTLQKEFKQEISHVGKIKAFSDNVGIQSSLTYSVSVRDRKYYYVYKMPFTAVVTRSLILLPENPMRPRIADPRINIFTQKMSEFCNDGRSVKEVHFANRWRLEPSDVEAYKRGELVEPKQPIVYYIDDKFPESWKQPVKDAVERWQAAFEKIGFKNAIVAKDFPKDDPEFDPDNLKYSCVRYAPSWIANAMGPSWTDPRTGEIINASVYLYHNLIELVQNWRFLHTAPADPDVRKVVLGDDVIADCIRYVVAHEVGHTLALMHNMAGSASIPVDSLRSPSFTQNYGTTYSIMDYARNNYVAQPGDKERGVRLTPPDLGLADYFSIKWLYTPLLDAKTSEEEVPTLDRWISEKSGNPIYRYGKQQFTYRIDPSSCEEDLGDDAMKASEYGIRNLKFLIKHLNEWVADEDKDFTFRQNMYNEIMYQYLRYMNNVLINIGGIYLNERYEGDQLPGYSPVPREKQERALAFMMKEIKNMEWLNNPEFLKNLPLQGNIVSVLEDMMFESILKRIPHVARCADKMKENPYTQVDCLNGIYNFVWEPTRQGKSLTRVDKKLQLNYLSFVMGISGIEEKGMGGSSIGLAGQMIPIPDFIKEKSRETYGVLPESLVGIYTNKEVSSYDVQARTYQNAERQAFGFSVDAVPPSEPMGHVYYDALRKVKTLLESKVNTGSEDTRKHYRLMIYKINQALK
;
A
#
# COMPACT_ATOMS: atom_id res chain seq x y z
N MET A 1 -30.73 -35.83 45.67
CA MET A 1 -31.26 -37.19 45.83
C MET A 1 -30.21 -38.11 45.27
N ARG A 2 -29.36 -38.67 46.15
CA ARG A 2 -29.40 -40.05 46.69
C ARG A 2 -29.26 -41.07 45.59
N PHE A 3 -28.28 -41.89 45.47
CA PHE A 3 -27.55 -42.91 46.30
C PHE A 3 -27.24 -44.08 45.37
N LYS A 4 -26.26 -44.88 45.33
CA LYS A 4 -25.21 -45.49 46.15
C LYS A 4 -24.39 -46.38 45.20
N ILE A 5 -23.11 -46.43 45.24
CA ILE A 5 -22.21 -47.35 45.98
C ILE A 5 -22.56 -48.85 45.87
N LEU A 6 -21.65 -49.65 45.32
CA LEU A 6 -21.09 -50.82 46.04
C LEU A 6 -19.82 -51.38 45.41
N VAL A 7 -18.80 -51.52 46.25
CA VAL A 7 -17.53 -52.18 46.14
C VAL A 7 -17.68 -53.66 46.54
N VAL A 8 -16.94 -54.58 45.90
CA VAL A 8 -16.44 -55.78 46.60
C VAL A 8 -15.10 -56.24 46.02
N VAL A 9 -14.14 -56.36 46.91
CA VAL A 9 -12.78 -56.90 46.88
C VAL A 9 -12.80 -58.37 47.30
N LEU A 10 -11.82 -59.15 46.81
CA LEU A 10 -11.10 -60.23 47.57
C LEU A 10 -10.44 -61.17 46.54
N THR A 11 -9.12 -61.14 46.42
CA THR A 11 -7.97 -61.79 47.13
C THR A 11 -8.07 -63.34 47.27
N LEU A 12 -7.04 -64.05 46.85
CA LEU A 12 -6.08 -64.92 47.56
C LEU A 12 -5.45 -65.93 46.58
N LEU A 13 -4.14 -65.85 46.40
CA LEU A 13 -3.03 -66.58 47.01
C LEU A 13 -3.02 -68.10 46.80
N GLY A 14 -1.88 -68.58 46.38
CA GLY A 14 -1.36 -69.94 46.76
C GLY A 14 -0.54 -70.60 45.66
N THR A 15 0.76 -70.36 45.61
CA THR A 15 1.87 -71.31 45.98
C THR A 15 1.83 -72.69 45.36
N SER A 16 2.76 -73.30 44.82
CA SER A 16 4.21 -73.46 44.87
C SER A 16 4.62 -74.83 44.33
N LEU A 17 5.83 -74.91 43.87
CA LEU A 17 6.83 -75.98 43.97
C LEU A 17 6.81 -77.19 42.97
N TRP A 18 7.88 -77.17 42.25
CA TRP A 18 8.90 -78.21 41.99
C TRP A 18 8.47 -79.64 41.67
N VAL A 19 9.04 -80.22 40.60
CA VAL A 19 10.07 -81.34 40.73
C VAL A 19 10.70 -81.63 39.33
N ASN A 20 12.01 -81.75 39.30
CA ASN A 20 12.89 -82.30 38.27
C ASN A 20 12.60 -83.73 37.91
N ALA A 21 12.79 -84.10 36.67
CA ALA A 21 13.34 -85.39 36.30
C ALA A 21 13.90 -85.35 34.87
N SER A 22 15.19 -85.55 34.74
CA SER A 22 15.99 -85.81 33.56
C SER A 22 15.71 -87.21 32.96
N VAL A 23 15.55 -87.25 31.66
CA VAL A 23 15.93 -88.47 30.85
C VAL A 23 16.64 -88.05 29.60
N ARG A 24 17.87 -88.42 29.41
CA ARG A 24 18.64 -88.37 28.17
C ARG A 24 18.15 -89.27 27.12
N SER A 25 17.98 -88.83 25.92
CA SER A 25 18.23 -89.73 24.74
C SER A 25 18.72 -88.92 23.56
N LYS A 26 19.80 -89.32 23.01
CA LYS A 26 20.47 -88.80 21.79
C LYS A 26 19.64 -89.02 20.55
N LYS A 27 19.55 -88.10 19.67
CA LYS A 27 19.96 -88.21 18.24
C LYS A 27 19.75 -87.01 17.38
N LYS A 28 20.75 -86.73 16.64
CA LYS A 28 20.92 -86.16 15.30
C LYS A 28 20.59 -84.63 15.07
N ASN A 29 21.70 -83.93 14.82
CA ASN A 29 21.81 -82.66 14.07
C ASN A 29 20.91 -82.60 12.85
N LYS A 30 20.02 -81.63 12.83
CA LYS A 30 19.64 -80.85 11.68
C LYS A 30 19.78 -79.39 12.08
N GLN A 31 20.78 -78.73 11.50
CA GLN A 31 20.91 -77.29 11.53
C GLN A 31 19.74 -76.74 10.66
N GLU A 32 18.66 -76.43 11.30
CA GLU A 32 17.67 -75.44 10.72
C GLU A 32 18.20 -74.06 11.01
N ASN A 33 18.68 -73.40 9.98
CA ASN A 33 18.87 -71.99 10.01
C ASN A 33 17.49 -71.35 10.37
N ARG A 34 17.28 -71.05 11.64
CA ARG A 34 16.30 -70.02 12.05
C ARG A 34 16.87 -68.69 11.57
N ILE A 35 16.39 -68.25 10.40
CA ILE A 35 16.39 -66.85 10.09
C ILE A 35 15.47 -66.24 11.15
N GLU A 36 16.08 -65.60 12.18
CA GLU A 36 15.37 -64.69 13.05
C GLU A 36 14.69 -63.69 12.13
N LYS A 37 13.36 -63.75 11.98
CA LYS A 37 12.58 -62.69 11.39
C LYS A 37 12.90 -61.48 12.27
N LYS A 38 13.68 -60.55 11.71
CA LYS A 38 13.87 -59.24 12.30
C LYS A 38 12.45 -58.69 12.47
N GLN A 39 12.02 -58.49 13.69
CA GLN A 39 10.75 -57.89 13.98
C GLN A 39 10.78 -56.50 13.37
N ASP A 40 9.88 -56.19 12.44
CA ASP A 40 9.78 -54.91 11.80
C ASP A 40 9.66 -53.86 12.91
N SER A 41 10.36 -52.71 12.76
CA SER A 41 10.23 -51.59 13.69
C SER A 41 8.83 -50.99 13.61
N PRO A 42 8.27 -50.36 14.63
CA PRO A 42 6.97 -49.67 14.56
C PRO A 42 6.88 -48.71 13.39
N TYR A 43 8.00 -48.16 12.96
CA TYR A 43 8.11 -47.30 11.76
C TYR A 43 7.90 -48.13 10.47
N GLU A 44 8.53 -49.30 10.34
CA GLU A 44 8.35 -50.17 9.19
C GLU A 44 6.92 -50.76 9.15
N GLU A 45 6.35 -51.10 10.31
CA GLU A 45 4.97 -51.56 10.44
C GLU A 45 3.96 -50.47 10.00
N PHE A 46 4.23 -49.18 10.29
CA PHE A 46 3.38 -48.07 9.90
C PHE A 46 3.19 -47.97 8.39
N PHE A 47 4.23 -48.21 7.60
CA PHE A 47 4.20 -48.14 6.13
C PHE A 47 3.89 -49.48 5.46
N GLN A 48 3.84 -50.56 6.20
CA GLN A 48 3.70 -51.90 5.66
C GLN A 48 2.37 -52.06 4.89
N GLY A 49 2.47 -52.49 3.62
CA GLY A 49 1.32 -52.72 2.75
C GLY A 49 0.65 -51.45 2.19
N LYS A 50 1.15 -50.26 2.51
CA LYS A 50 0.60 -48.99 2.04
C LYS A 50 1.38 -48.43 0.84
N LYS A 51 0.68 -47.76 -0.06
CA LYS A 51 1.30 -47.03 -1.17
C LYS A 51 1.49 -45.55 -0.75
N TYR A 52 2.68 -45.08 -0.83
CA TYR A 52 3.00 -43.71 -0.44
C TYR A 52 4.06 -43.08 -1.35
N GLU A 53 4.04 -41.73 -1.39
CA GLU A 53 5.04 -40.86 -2.01
C GLU A 53 5.90 -40.26 -0.89
N THR A 54 7.23 -40.22 -1.07
CA THR A 54 8.15 -39.61 -0.11
C THR A 54 9.00 -38.58 -0.78
N VAL A 55 9.09 -37.39 -0.19
CA VAL A 55 10.06 -36.36 -0.54
C VAL A 55 10.96 -36.05 0.65
N ARG A 56 12.26 -35.88 0.43
CA ARG A 56 13.27 -35.69 1.48
C ARG A 56 13.97 -34.36 1.33
N GLY A 57 14.11 -33.66 2.45
CA GLY A 57 14.80 -32.36 2.55
C GLY A 57 14.85 -31.91 3.99
N LEU A 58 14.59 -30.62 4.28
CA LEU A 58 14.54 -30.07 5.63
C LEU A 58 13.64 -30.90 6.55
N ILE A 59 12.47 -31.26 6.09
CA ILE A 59 11.53 -32.20 6.69
C ILE A 59 11.24 -33.27 5.65
N THR A 60 11.34 -34.55 6.04
CA THR A 60 10.86 -35.61 5.16
C THR A 60 9.33 -35.65 5.22
N MET A 61 8.69 -35.66 4.05
CA MET A 61 7.23 -35.70 3.95
C MET A 61 6.77 -36.96 3.24
N HIS A 62 5.71 -37.59 3.79
CA HIS A 62 5.07 -38.75 3.20
C HIS A 62 3.61 -38.42 2.85
N LYS A 63 3.23 -38.63 1.59
CA LYS A 63 1.83 -38.55 1.16
C LYS A 63 1.30 -39.95 0.95
N MET A 64 0.30 -40.35 1.73
CA MET A 64 -0.20 -41.69 1.82
C MET A 64 -1.72 -41.70 2.00
N GLU A 65 -2.44 -42.36 1.10
CA GLU A 65 -3.92 -42.51 1.20
C GLU A 65 -4.67 -41.17 1.35
N GLY A 66 -4.19 -40.11 0.69
CA GLY A 66 -4.76 -38.74 0.76
C GLY A 66 -4.31 -37.92 1.98
N LYS A 67 -3.55 -38.51 2.88
CA LYS A 67 -2.99 -37.88 4.07
C LYS A 67 -1.55 -37.40 3.86
N LEU A 68 -1.15 -36.40 4.63
CA LEU A 68 0.19 -35.85 4.65
C LEU A 68 0.82 -36.05 6.04
N TYR A 69 1.95 -36.74 6.06
CA TYR A 69 2.74 -36.97 7.28
C TYR A 69 4.06 -36.21 7.20
N PHE A 70 4.42 -35.58 8.30
CA PHE A 70 5.75 -35.04 8.52
C PHE A 70 6.59 -36.03 9.32
N GLU A 71 7.78 -36.34 8.84
CA GLU A 71 8.86 -36.95 9.58
C GLU A 71 9.85 -35.81 9.94
N LEU A 72 9.61 -35.21 11.13
CA LEU A 72 10.31 -34.01 11.59
C LEU A 72 11.58 -34.42 12.34
N PRO A 73 12.78 -34.02 11.87
CA PRO A 73 14.02 -34.21 12.61
C PRO A 73 13.97 -33.55 14.00
N LEU A 74 14.37 -34.23 15.06
CA LEU A 74 14.28 -33.73 16.43
C LEU A 74 15.12 -32.47 16.64
N HIS A 75 16.21 -32.28 15.88
CA HIS A 75 17.06 -31.11 15.96
C HIS A 75 16.39 -29.82 15.41
N LEU A 76 15.26 -29.95 14.70
CA LEU A 76 14.46 -28.82 14.24
C LEU A 76 13.41 -28.38 15.25
N LEU A 77 13.25 -29.07 16.37
CA LEU A 77 12.42 -28.58 17.47
C LEU A 77 12.97 -27.27 18.00
N GLU A 78 12.08 -26.34 18.30
CA GLU A 78 12.39 -24.99 18.80
C GLU A 78 13.22 -24.12 17.86
N LYS A 79 13.36 -24.51 16.58
CA LYS A 79 13.99 -23.68 15.55
C LYS A 79 12.96 -22.74 14.93
N ASP A 80 13.37 -21.48 14.74
CA ASP A 80 12.54 -20.44 14.12
C ASP A 80 12.32 -20.71 12.65
N MET A 81 11.06 -20.65 12.22
CA MET A 81 10.64 -20.84 10.83
C MET A 81 9.58 -19.80 10.43
N LEU A 82 9.47 -19.53 9.14
CA LEU A 82 8.35 -18.78 8.56
C LEU A 82 7.44 -19.72 7.78
N LEU A 83 6.13 -19.60 8.04
CA LEU A 83 5.09 -20.34 7.34
C LEU A 83 4.20 -19.34 6.59
N GLY A 84 4.17 -19.41 5.26
CA GLY A 84 3.36 -18.53 4.42
C GLY A 84 2.71 -19.25 3.25
N SER A 85 1.78 -18.59 2.57
CA SER A 85 1.01 -19.11 1.43
C SER A 85 1.21 -18.29 0.18
N THR A 86 1.25 -18.97 -0.96
CA THR A 86 1.22 -18.37 -2.31
C THR A 86 0.09 -18.99 -3.11
N ILE A 87 -0.69 -18.21 -3.84
CA ILE A 87 -1.71 -18.71 -4.76
C ILE A 87 -1.02 -19.31 -5.98
N THR A 88 -1.16 -20.62 -6.17
CA THR A 88 -0.57 -21.34 -7.31
C THR A 88 -1.54 -21.41 -8.49
N SER A 89 -2.84 -21.60 -8.22
CA SER A 89 -3.90 -21.51 -9.22
C SER A 89 -5.23 -21.17 -8.57
N ILE A 90 -6.14 -20.58 -9.34
CA ILE A 90 -7.41 -20.08 -8.84
C ILE A 90 -8.47 -20.17 -9.94
N THR A 91 -9.71 -20.43 -9.56
CA THR A 91 -10.81 -20.56 -10.54
C THR A 91 -11.38 -19.22 -11.00
N ASP A 92 -11.16 -18.15 -10.24
CA ASP A 92 -11.68 -16.83 -10.54
C ASP A 92 -10.73 -15.74 -10.03
N ASN A 93 -10.12 -15.01 -10.96
CA ASN A 93 -9.11 -14.00 -10.67
C ASN A 93 -9.66 -12.68 -10.07
N ARG A 94 -10.96 -12.56 -9.85
CA ARG A 94 -11.56 -11.49 -9.06
C ARG A 94 -11.22 -11.60 -7.57
N PHE A 95 -10.84 -12.78 -7.09
CA PHE A 95 -10.54 -13.06 -5.67
C PHE A 95 -9.05 -13.08 -5.34
N GLY A 96 -8.19 -13.03 -6.33
CA GLY A 96 -6.73 -13.04 -6.18
C GLY A 96 -6.03 -13.37 -7.49
N CYS A 97 -4.71 -13.35 -7.49
CA CYS A 97 -3.89 -13.64 -8.67
C CYS A 97 -2.88 -14.74 -8.40
N VAL A 98 -2.52 -15.48 -9.45
CA VAL A 98 -1.45 -16.49 -9.37
C VAL A 98 -0.13 -15.82 -8.99
N GLY A 99 0.56 -16.39 -8.01
CA GLY A 99 1.79 -15.87 -7.44
C GLY A 99 1.57 -14.90 -6.28
N GLU A 100 0.34 -14.45 -6.04
CA GLU A 100 0.00 -13.56 -4.92
C GLU A 100 0.17 -14.31 -3.59
N LYS A 101 0.66 -13.57 -2.59
CA LYS A 101 0.78 -14.00 -1.20
C LYS A 101 -0.23 -13.18 -0.37
N PRO A 102 -1.41 -13.74 -0.07
CA PRO A 102 -2.54 -12.99 0.50
C PRO A 102 -2.29 -12.45 1.92
N TYR A 103 -1.37 -13.06 2.66
CA TYR A 103 -1.06 -12.74 4.06
C TYR A 103 0.44 -12.72 4.31
N ASP A 104 0.83 -11.99 5.35
CA ASP A 104 2.19 -12.07 5.89
C ASP A 104 2.48 -13.46 6.44
N PRO A 105 3.71 -13.97 6.32
CA PRO A 105 4.07 -15.26 6.88
C PRO A 105 4.02 -15.25 8.40
N ILE A 106 3.68 -16.39 8.98
CA ILE A 106 3.60 -16.60 10.40
C ILE A 106 4.97 -17.08 10.92
N HIS A 107 5.49 -16.44 11.97
CA HIS A 107 6.68 -16.93 12.66
C HIS A 107 6.29 -18.12 13.53
N VAL A 108 6.87 -19.29 13.29
CA VAL A 108 6.48 -20.54 13.97
C VAL A 108 7.68 -21.32 14.47
N ILE A 109 7.42 -22.16 15.49
CA ILE A 109 8.31 -23.20 15.99
C ILE A 109 7.55 -24.51 16.19
N PHE A 110 8.25 -25.63 16.07
CA PHE A 110 7.74 -26.92 16.53
C PHE A 110 8.23 -27.20 17.95
N THR A 111 7.32 -27.67 18.82
CA THR A 111 7.64 -28.22 20.15
C THR A 111 6.99 -29.59 20.28
N LYS A 112 7.44 -30.41 21.26
CA LYS A 112 6.79 -31.68 21.52
C LYS A 112 6.63 -31.93 23.03
N ASN A 113 5.63 -32.72 23.37
CA ASN A 113 5.50 -33.40 24.65
C ASN A 113 5.64 -34.92 24.46
N ASP A 114 5.22 -35.72 25.41
CA ASP A 114 5.37 -37.17 25.35
C ASP A 114 4.55 -37.83 24.23
N SER A 115 3.43 -37.27 23.84
CA SER A 115 2.49 -37.85 22.90
C SER A 115 2.19 -37.02 21.67
N GLN A 116 2.60 -35.75 21.63
CA GLN A 116 2.18 -34.82 20.59
C GLN A 116 3.32 -33.88 20.16
N VAL A 117 3.31 -33.54 18.87
CA VAL A 117 4.06 -32.41 18.32
C VAL A 117 3.11 -31.23 18.19
N GLN A 118 3.59 -30.05 18.56
CA GLN A 118 2.82 -28.80 18.53
C GLN A 118 3.49 -27.79 17.60
N LEU A 119 2.72 -27.24 16.66
CA LEU A 119 3.12 -26.05 15.93
C LEU A 119 2.67 -24.82 16.69
N ARG A 120 3.58 -23.90 16.94
CA ARG A 120 3.32 -22.71 17.76
C ARG A 120 3.67 -21.43 17.00
N GLU A 121 2.81 -20.42 17.11
CA GLU A 121 3.07 -19.06 16.62
C GLU A 121 3.87 -18.26 17.64
N VAL A 122 4.97 -17.67 17.19
CA VAL A 122 5.90 -16.88 18.03
C VAL A 122 5.56 -15.40 17.91
N THR A 123 5.44 -14.70 19.02
CA THR A 123 5.29 -13.26 19.07
C THR A 123 6.65 -12.59 19.29
N THR A 124 7.21 -11.96 18.27
CA THR A 124 8.53 -11.29 18.27
C THR A 124 8.45 -9.77 18.45
N LYS A 125 7.49 -9.28 19.21
CA LYS A 125 7.27 -7.83 19.39
C LYS A 125 7.97 -7.22 20.61
N TYR A 126 8.66 -8.02 21.40
CA TYR A 126 9.20 -7.60 22.68
C TYR A 126 10.70 -7.87 22.76
N LEU A 127 11.43 -6.88 23.30
CA LEU A 127 12.87 -6.93 23.51
C LEU A 127 13.21 -6.55 24.93
N THR A 128 14.30 -7.09 25.44
CA THR A 128 14.97 -6.62 26.67
C THR A 128 16.41 -7.09 26.70
N LYS A 129 17.28 -6.31 27.35
CA LYS A 129 18.67 -6.67 27.67
C LYS A 129 18.81 -7.16 29.09
N ASP A 130 17.77 -7.03 29.91
CA ASP A 130 17.74 -7.47 31.29
C ASP A 130 17.31 -8.93 31.40
N LYS A 131 18.12 -9.75 32.09
CA LYS A 131 17.87 -11.19 32.20
C LYS A 131 16.56 -11.52 32.95
N ASN A 132 16.27 -10.78 34.03
CA ASN A 132 15.08 -11.06 34.85
C ASN A 132 13.79 -10.66 34.07
N ILE A 133 13.86 -9.54 33.34
CA ILE A 133 12.76 -9.12 32.46
C ILE A 133 12.58 -10.15 31.35
N ALA A 134 13.68 -10.66 30.76
CA ALA A 134 13.61 -11.67 29.70
C ALA A 134 12.94 -12.97 30.20
N GLU A 135 13.27 -13.44 31.38
CA GLU A 135 12.62 -14.60 32.02
C GLU A 135 11.10 -14.36 32.15
N ARG A 136 10.69 -13.21 32.68
CA ARG A 136 9.27 -12.89 32.85
C ARG A 136 8.55 -12.67 31.51
N LEU A 137 9.21 -12.05 30.52
CA LEU A 137 8.66 -11.92 29.18
C LEU A 137 8.43 -13.29 28.53
N SER A 138 9.36 -14.23 28.67
CA SER A 138 9.21 -15.57 28.11
C SER A 138 8.02 -16.33 28.70
N GLU A 139 7.66 -16.07 29.94
CA GLU A 139 6.48 -16.65 30.63
C GLU A 139 5.17 -15.97 30.13
N SER A 140 5.20 -14.65 29.87
CA SER A 140 4.03 -13.85 29.52
C SER A 140 3.77 -13.76 28.01
N THR A 141 4.73 -14.19 27.18
CA THR A 141 4.64 -14.18 25.72
C THR A 141 4.94 -15.56 25.12
N ARG A 142 4.53 -16.62 25.80
CA ARG A 142 4.74 -17.99 25.34
C ARG A 142 4.11 -18.19 23.94
N PRO A 143 4.82 -18.85 23.01
CA PRO A 143 4.30 -19.13 21.69
C PRO A 143 2.95 -19.88 21.76
N ALA A 144 1.95 -19.34 21.06
CA ALA A 144 0.59 -19.88 21.04
C ALA A 144 0.51 -21.17 20.22
N ILE A 145 -0.19 -22.19 20.69
CA ILE A 145 -0.42 -23.42 19.92
C ILE A 145 -1.42 -23.09 18.82
N ILE A 146 -1.03 -23.30 17.55
CA ILE A 146 -1.84 -23.14 16.36
C ILE A 146 -2.08 -24.46 15.61
N GLY A 147 -1.35 -25.52 15.98
CA GLY A 147 -1.54 -26.89 15.50
C GLY A 147 -1.08 -27.88 16.55
N ASN A 148 -1.79 -29.03 16.67
CA ASN A 148 -1.46 -30.07 17.62
C ASN A 148 -1.66 -31.43 16.92
N PHE A 149 -0.62 -32.28 16.93
CA PHE A 149 -0.52 -33.50 16.14
C PHE A 149 -0.11 -34.67 17.01
N ASP A 150 -0.83 -35.76 17.00
CA ASP A 150 -0.47 -36.95 17.72
C ASP A 150 0.75 -37.63 17.06
N ILE A 151 1.67 -38.10 17.88
CA ILE A 151 2.85 -38.84 17.42
C ILE A 151 2.43 -40.23 17.00
N GLU A 152 2.61 -40.60 15.73
CA GLU A 152 2.36 -41.92 15.19
C GLU A 152 3.49 -42.90 15.57
N THR A 153 4.73 -42.47 15.30
CA THR A 153 5.93 -43.27 15.63
C THR A 153 7.17 -42.40 15.48
N TYR A 154 8.32 -42.95 15.88
CA TYR A 154 9.65 -42.43 15.57
C TYR A 154 10.27 -43.19 14.42
N ASN A 155 11.13 -42.56 13.63
CA ASN A 155 11.89 -43.26 12.61
C ASN A 155 12.83 -44.31 13.23
N THR A 156 13.42 -45.17 12.41
CA THR A 156 14.12 -46.38 12.84
C THR A 156 15.29 -46.09 13.82
N ASP A 157 15.94 -44.95 13.71
CA ASP A 157 17.04 -44.50 14.57
C ASP A 157 16.61 -43.51 15.65
N SER A 158 15.34 -43.22 15.77
CA SER A 158 14.75 -42.29 16.73
C SER A 158 15.26 -40.84 16.63
N THR A 159 15.74 -40.42 15.49
CA THR A 159 16.23 -39.06 15.22
C THR A 159 15.14 -38.12 14.70
N ALA A 160 14.00 -38.66 14.27
CA ALA A 160 12.86 -37.94 13.77
C ALA A 160 11.53 -38.50 14.28
N VAL A 161 10.50 -37.66 14.34
CA VAL A 161 9.15 -38.00 14.79
C VAL A 161 8.18 -37.88 13.63
N LEU A 162 7.31 -38.92 13.47
CA LEU A 162 6.28 -39.01 12.42
C LEU A 162 4.91 -38.61 12.98
N PHE A 163 4.19 -37.72 12.30
CA PHE A 163 2.83 -37.29 12.68
C PHE A 163 2.03 -36.79 11.48
N ASP A 164 0.69 -36.89 11.56
CA ASP A 164 -0.26 -36.45 10.53
C ASP A 164 -0.51 -34.93 10.61
N VAL A 165 -0.29 -34.20 9.52
CA VAL A 165 -0.52 -32.75 9.40
C VAL A 165 -1.63 -32.40 8.41
N THR A 166 -2.37 -33.38 7.94
CA THR A 166 -3.37 -33.22 6.86
C THR A 166 -4.38 -32.14 7.18
N ASP A 167 -5.03 -32.23 8.32
CA ASP A 167 -6.11 -31.31 8.70
C ASP A 167 -5.61 -29.87 8.88
N TYR A 168 -4.34 -29.67 9.24
CA TYR A 168 -3.77 -28.33 9.32
C TYR A 168 -3.58 -27.70 7.94
N PHE A 169 -3.07 -28.49 6.99
CA PHE A 169 -2.82 -28.00 5.62
C PHE A 169 -4.05 -28.08 4.71
N VAL A 170 -5.11 -28.81 5.08
CA VAL A 170 -6.38 -28.88 4.33
C VAL A 170 -7.50 -28.33 5.20
N SER A 171 -7.44 -27.06 5.51
CA SER A 171 -8.44 -26.34 6.31
C SER A 171 -8.58 -24.89 5.86
N ASP A 172 -9.68 -24.24 6.27
CA ASP A 172 -9.90 -22.80 6.11
C ASP A 172 -9.12 -22.03 7.18
N ASN A 173 -7.80 -22.12 7.14
CA ASN A 173 -6.95 -21.30 7.99
C ASN A 173 -6.86 -19.88 7.39
N GLU A 174 -7.37 -18.89 8.10
CA GLU A 174 -7.47 -17.51 7.62
C GLU A 174 -6.11 -16.97 7.15
N LYS A 175 -5.05 -17.12 7.96
CA LYS A 175 -3.70 -16.62 7.66
C LYS A 175 -2.97 -17.37 6.52
N LEU A 176 -3.50 -18.52 6.12
CA LEU A 176 -2.93 -19.39 5.07
C LEU A 176 -3.88 -19.60 3.91
N GLY A 177 -4.99 -18.89 3.89
CA GLY A 177 -6.04 -18.99 2.87
C GLY A 177 -5.75 -18.19 1.61
N PRO A 178 -6.57 -18.37 0.56
CA PRO A 178 -6.40 -17.68 -0.72
C PRO A 178 -7.01 -16.27 -0.76
N PHE A 179 -7.76 -15.86 0.26
CA PHE A 179 -8.52 -14.62 0.23
C PHE A 179 -7.76 -13.54 0.99
N SER A 180 -7.23 -12.57 0.26
CA SER A 180 -6.59 -11.40 0.88
C SER A 180 -7.59 -10.57 1.68
N PRO A 181 -7.25 -10.11 2.89
CA PRO A 181 -8.08 -9.18 3.65
C PRO A 181 -8.23 -7.82 2.97
N TYR A 182 -7.38 -7.56 1.98
CA TYR A 182 -7.37 -6.32 1.20
C TYR A 182 -8.02 -6.47 -0.18
N SER A 183 -8.62 -7.61 -0.47
CA SER A 183 -9.30 -7.85 -1.75
C SER A 183 -10.45 -6.86 -1.97
N ALA A 184 -10.63 -6.42 -3.22
CA ALA A 184 -11.79 -5.63 -3.63
C ALA A 184 -13.14 -6.33 -3.35
N MET A 185 -13.13 -7.67 -3.26
CA MET A 185 -14.31 -8.47 -2.91
C MET A 185 -14.57 -8.54 -1.38
N SER A 186 -13.71 -7.92 -0.56
CA SER A 186 -13.84 -7.84 0.90
C SER A 186 -13.61 -6.41 1.34
N SER A 187 -14.63 -5.57 1.29
CA SER A 187 -14.59 -4.15 1.64
C SER A 187 -15.77 -3.79 2.54
N GLU A 188 -15.88 -2.55 3.00
CA GLU A 188 -17.06 -2.09 3.75
C GLU A 188 -18.37 -2.16 2.94
N GLU A 189 -18.28 -2.04 1.61
CA GLU A 189 -19.44 -2.14 0.73
C GLU A 189 -19.62 -3.57 0.20
N MET A 190 -18.54 -4.31 0.01
CA MET A 190 -18.52 -5.68 -0.51
C MET A 190 -18.16 -6.67 0.60
N THR A 191 -19.09 -7.46 1.04
CA THR A 191 -18.86 -8.48 2.07
C THR A 191 -18.69 -9.85 1.43
N LEU A 192 -17.48 -10.41 1.56
CA LEU A 192 -17.20 -11.78 1.19
C LEU A 192 -17.72 -12.74 2.26
N GLN A 193 -18.56 -13.68 1.85
CA GLN A 193 -19.00 -14.83 2.63
C GLN A 193 -18.44 -16.11 1.99
N LYS A 194 -17.75 -16.92 2.74
CA LYS A 194 -17.14 -18.17 2.28
C LYS A 194 -17.56 -19.33 3.16
N GLU A 195 -17.86 -20.45 2.52
CA GLU A 195 -18.15 -21.72 3.16
C GLU A 195 -17.14 -22.75 2.64
N PHE A 196 -16.24 -23.21 3.51
CA PHE A 196 -15.23 -24.20 3.16
C PHE A 196 -15.85 -25.59 2.95
N LYS A 197 -15.38 -26.30 1.94
CA LYS A 197 -15.84 -27.64 1.56
C LYS A 197 -14.73 -28.65 1.81
N GLN A 198 -14.64 -29.12 3.06
CA GLN A 198 -13.60 -30.06 3.51
C GLN A 198 -13.58 -31.35 2.68
N GLU A 199 -14.74 -31.89 2.37
CA GLU A 199 -14.93 -33.19 1.72
C GLU A 199 -14.40 -33.25 0.27
N ILE A 200 -14.19 -32.09 -0.37
CA ILE A 200 -13.67 -32.00 -1.74
C ILE A 200 -12.34 -31.22 -1.79
N SER A 201 -11.78 -30.89 -0.63
CA SER A 201 -10.45 -30.27 -0.50
C SER A 201 -9.41 -31.34 -0.19
N HIS A 202 -8.16 -31.17 -0.69
CA HIS A 202 -7.15 -32.23 -0.54
C HIS A 202 -5.72 -31.68 -0.64
N VAL A 203 -4.75 -32.50 -0.19
CA VAL A 203 -3.32 -32.26 -0.36
C VAL A 203 -2.93 -32.49 -1.82
N GLY A 204 -2.31 -31.50 -2.45
CA GLY A 204 -1.78 -31.56 -3.81
C GLY A 204 -0.35 -32.11 -3.87
N LYS A 205 0.54 -31.41 -4.59
CA LYS A 205 1.96 -31.73 -4.70
C LYS A 205 2.71 -31.38 -3.42
N ILE A 206 3.74 -32.15 -3.09
CA ILE A 206 4.64 -31.88 -1.98
C ILE A 206 6.07 -31.78 -2.53
N LYS A 207 6.86 -30.85 -2.00
CA LYS A 207 8.27 -30.64 -2.33
C LYS A 207 9.07 -30.39 -1.05
N ALA A 208 10.22 -31.00 -0.92
CA ALA A 208 11.13 -30.79 0.19
C ALA A 208 12.50 -30.36 -0.36
N PHE A 209 13.07 -29.33 0.22
CA PHE A 209 14.35 -28.73 -0.13
C PHE A 209 15.28 -28.75 1.11
N SER A 210 16.52 -28.36 0.94
CA SER A 210 17.49 -28.39 2.03
C SER A 210 17.18 -27.46 3.19
N ASP A 211 16.49 -26.35 2.96
CA ASP A 211 16.20 -25.28 3.92
C ASP A 211 14.69 -24.92 4.03
N ASN A 212 13.84 -25.62 3.27
CA ASN A 212 12.40 -25.37 3.29
C ASN A 212 11.58 -26.56 2.77
N VAL A 213 10.24 -26.48 2.95
CA VAL A 213 9.29 -27.41 2.34
C VAL A 213 8.15 -26.63 1.71
N GLY A 214 7.57 -27.16 0.63
CA GLY A 214 6.40 -26.64 -0.06
C GLY A 214 5.26 -27.67 -0.12
N ILE A 215 4.07 -27.31 0.35
CA ILE A 215 2.88 -28.16 0.36
C ILE A 215 1.78 -27.47 -0.43
N GLN A 216 1.33 -28.06 -1.50
CA GLN A 216 0.16 -27.61 -2.22
C GLN A 216 -1.12 -28.16 -1.58
N SER A 217 -2.07 -27.26 -1.34
CA SER A 217 -3.41 -27.61 -0.87
C SER A 217 -4.44 -27.09 -1.87
N SER A 218 -5.30 -28.00 -2.35
CA SER A 218 -6.47 -27.64 -3.15
C SER A 218 -7.62 -27.37 -2.21
N LEU A 219 -8.04 -26.11 -2.08
CA LEU A 219 -9.06 -25.66 -1.16
C LEU A 219 -10.29 -25.21 -1.93
N THR A 220 -11.41 -25.81 -1.62
CA THR A 220 -12.68 -25.51 -2.30
C THR A 220 -13.67 -24.85 -1.36
N TYR A 221 -14.36 -23.84 -1.88
CA TYR A 221 -15.33 -23.02 -1.15
C TYR A 221 -16.61 -22.84 -1.97
N SER A 222 -17.69 -22.51 -1.28
CA SER A 222 -18.84 -21.83 -1.86
C SER A 222 -18.77 -20.35 -1.45
N VAL A 223 -18.57 -19.46 -2.43
CA VAL A 223 -18.38 -18.03 -2.16
C VAL A 223 -19.60 -17.22 -2.55
N SER A 224 -19.92 -16.22 -1.72
CA SER A 224 -20.92 -15.21 -2.03
C SER A 224 -20.33 -13.84 -1.73
N VAL A 225 -20.54 -12.89 -2.62
CA VAL A 225 -20.16 -11.49 -2.40
C VAL A 225 -21.41 -10.66 -2.41
N ARG A 226 -21.62 -9.89 -1.35
CA ARG A 226 -22.77 -9.04 -1.18
C ARG A 226 -22.36 -7.58 -1.25
N ASP A 227 -22.95 -6.83 -2.21
CA ASP A 227 -22.87 -5.40 -2.28
C ASP A 227 -24.11 -4.81 -1.57
N ARG A 228 -23.91 -4.28 -0.36
CA ARG A 228 -24.99 -3.72 0.49
C ARG A 228 -26.21 -4.65 0.60
N LYS A 229 -27.18 -4.53 -0.31
CA LYS A 229 -28.44 -5.28 -0.31
C LYS A 229 -28.50 -6.38 -1.36
N TYR A 230 -27.59 -6.40 -2.34
CA TYR A 230 -27.65 -7.29 -3.48
C TYR A 230 -26.46 -8.24 -3.49
N TYR A 231 -26.67 -9.44 -3.98
CA TYR A 231 -25.58 -10.37 -4.25
C TYR A 231 -24.92 -10.01 -5.59
N TYR A 232 -23.65 -9.67 -5.55
CA TYR A 232 -22.80 -9.56 -6.74
C TYR A 232 -22.40 -10.95 -7.23
N VAL A 233 -22.08 -11.86 -6.29
CA VAL A 233 -21.85 -13.28 -6.52
C VAL A 233 -22.67 -14.05 -5.48
N TYR A 234 -23.32 -15.16 -5.88
CA TYR A 234 -24.13 -15.99 -4.98
C TYR A 234 -23.80 -17.45 -5.09
N LYS A 235 -23.31 -18.05 -4.00
CA LYS A 235 -22.99 -19.49 -3.85
C LYS A 235 -22.18 -20.04 -5.02
N MET A 236 -21.23 -19.29 -5.52
CA MET A 236 -20.37 -19.72 -6.62
C MET A 236 -19.34 -20.73 -6.10
N PRO A 237 -19.14 -21.87 -6.77
CA PRO A 237 -18.05 -22.79 -6.46
C PRO A 237 -16.72 -22.11 -6.80
N PHE A 238 -15.78 -22.16 -5.85
CA PHE A 238 -14.47 -21.54 -5.96
C PHE A 238 -13.41 -22.50 -5.44
N THR A 239 -12.39 -22.77 -6.24
CA THR A 239 -11.25 -23.59 -5.83
C THR A 239 -9.97 -22.81 -6.05
N ALA A 240 -9.12 -22.79 -5.05
CA ALA A 240 -7.75 -22.29 -5.12
C ALA A 240 -6.76 -23.39 -4.74
N VAL A 241 -5.71 -23.53 -5.51
CA VAL A 241 -4.52 -24.26 -5.10
C VAL A 241 -3.56 -23.28 -4.49
N VAL A 242 -3.18 -23.49 -3.24
CA VAL A 242 -2.20 -22.66 -2.54
C VAL A 242 -0.97 -23.49 -2.20
N THR A 243 0.21 -22.93 -2.44
CA THR A 243 1.49 -23.49 -1.98
C THR A 243 1.81 -22.88 -0.63
N ARG A 244 1.85 -23.73 0.41
CA ARG A 244 2.27 -23.33 1.75
C ARG A 244 3.73 -23.70 1.93
N SER A 245 4.54 -22.67 2.19
CA SER A 245 5.99 -22.81 2.35
C SER A 245 6.36 -22.66 3.82
N LEU A 246 7.15 -23.61 4.33
CA LEU A 246 7.77 -23.52 5.65
C LEU A 246 9.27 -23.40 5.46
N ILE A 247 9.83 -22.24 5.81
CA ILE A 247 11.25 -21.89 5.62
C ILE A 247 11.94 -21.82 6.97
N LEU A 248 13.10 -22.48 7.09
CA LEU A 248 13.97 -22.37 8.26
C LEU A 248 14.66 -20.99 8.26
N LEU A 249 14.48 -20.22 9.33
CA LEU A 249 15.17 -18.95 9.51
C LEU A 249 16.65 -19.18 9.89
N PRO A 250 17.53 -18.23 9.52
CA PRO A 250 18.96 -18.34 9.85
C PRO A 250 19.19 -18.47 11.37
N GLU A 251 20.05 -19.41 11.78
CA GLU A 251 20.48 -19.56 13.17
C GLU A 251 21.26 -18.33 13.68
N ASN A 252 21.98 -17.67 12.76
CA ASN A 252 22.65 -16.40 13.01
C ASN A 252 21.84 -15.28 12.35
N PRO A 253 20.89 -14.66 13.07
CA PRO A 253 20.06 -13.60 12.51
C PRO A 253 20.91 -12.42 12.05
N MET A 254 20.43 -11.70 11.03
CA MET A 254 21.05 -10.45 10.59
C MET A 254 21.06 -9.44 11.75
N ARG A 255 22.16 -8.70 11.92
CA ARG A 255 22.17 -7.59 12.87
C ARG A 255 21.10 -6.56 12.46
N PRO A 256 20.08 -6.32 13.31
CA PRO A 256 19.06 -5.33 12.99
C PRO A 256 19.67 -3.94 12.91
N ARG A 257 19.10 -3.07 12.08
CA ARG A 257 19.46 -1.65 12.00
C ARG A 257 18.36 -0.82 12.63
N ILE A 258 18.69 -0.02 13.65
CA ILE A 258 17.71 0.87 14.27
C ILE A 258 17.32 1.92 13.25
N ALA A 259 16.01 2.02 12.99
CA ALA A 259 15.45 2.90 11.99
C ALA A 259 15.38 4.36 12.45
N ASP A 260 15.32 5.26 11.50
CA ASP A 260 15.19 6.71 11.72
C ASP A 260 13.94 7.22 10.97
N PRO A 261 13.03 7.97 11.62
CA PRO A 261 11.79 8.45 11.00
C PRO A 261 12.00 9.51 9.90
N ARG A 262 13.19 10.09 9.81
CA ARG A 262 13.54 11.12 8.84
C ARG A 262 13.88 10.56 7.45
N ILE A 263 13.82 9.23 7.28
CA ILE A 263 14.08 8.55 5.99
C ILE A 263 12.93 7.60 5.64
N ASN A 264 12.65 7.47 4.35
CA ASN A 264 11.49 6.73 3.81
C ASN A 264 11.71 5.21 3.79
N ILE A 265 11.63 4.54 4.92
CA ILE A 265 11.88 3.10 5.03
C ILE A 265 10.78 2.35 5.77
N PHE A 266 10.50 1.11 5.33
CA PHE A 266 9.66 0.18 6.08
C PHE A 266 10.39 -0.36 7.29
N THR A 267 9.62 -0.62 8.38
CA THR A 267 10.20 -1.02 9.66
C THR A 267 9.42 -2.14 10.34
N GLN A 268 10.11 -2.87 11.25
CA GLN A 268 9.50 -3.75 12.25
C GLN A 268 9.45 -3.03 13.59
N LYS A 269 8.24 -2.89 14.15
CA LYS A 269 8.03 -2.25 15.45
C LYS A 269 8.25 -3.23 16.60
N MET A 270 9.07 -2.83 17.58
CA MET A 270 9.37 -3.57 18.80
C MET A 270 9.08 -2.74 20.04
N SER A 271 8.75 -3.39 21.16
CA SER A 271 8.66 -2.77 22.47
C SER A 271 9.83 -3.26 23.33
N GLU A 272 10.76 -2.38 23.65
CA GLU A 272 11.94 -2.68 24.49
C GLU A 272 11.63 -2.35 25.95
N PHE A 273 11.71 -3.37 26.81
CA PHE A 273 11.59 -3.22 28.25
C PHE A 273 12.94 -2.92 28.87
N CYS A 274 13.10 -1.70 29.36
CA CYS A 274 14.36 -1.20 29.94
C CYS A 274 14.35 -1.23 31.46
N ASN A 275 15.55 -1.43 32.07
CA ASN A 275 15.74 -1.33 33.54
C ASN A 275 16.54 -0.07 33.94
N ASP A 276 16.72 0.90 33.03
CA ASP A 276 17.54 2.11 33.20
C ASP A 276 16.76 3.34 33.65
N GLY A 277 15.60 3.15 34.30
CA GLY A 277 14.70 4.21 34.75
C GLY A 277 13.72 4.68 33.69
N ARG A 278 13.80 4.18 32.47
CA ARG A 278 12.80 4.35 31.44
C ARG A 278 11.80 3.20 31.51
N SER A 279 10.56 3.46 31.10
CA SER A 279 9.50 2.43 31.09
C SER A 279 9.68 1.48 29.90
N VAL A 280 8.71 1.38 29.02
CA VAL A 280 8.80 0.66 27.75
C VAL A 280 9.16 1.65 26.65
N LYS A 281 10.17 1.33 25.87
CA LYS A 281 10.61 2.12 24.72
C LYS A 281 10.15 1.46 23.43
N GLU A 282 9.60 2.25 22.52
CA GLU A 282 9.35 1.82 21.16
C GLU A 282 10.65 1.89 20.35
N VAL A 283 11.01 0.78 19.71
CA VAL A 283 12.18 0.68 18.83
C VAL A 283 11.72 0.12 17.50
N HIS A 284 12.20 0.69 16.41
CA HIS A 284 11.91 0.23 15.07
C HIS A 284 13.18 -0.30 14.41
N PHE A 285 13.10 -1.49 13.81
CA PHE A 285 14.16 -2.05 13.00
C PHE A 285 13.86 -1.83 11.52
N ALA A 286 14.82 -1.26 10.78
CA ALA A 286 14.72 -1.07 9.36
C ALA A 286 14.62 -2.41 8.63
N ASN A 287 13.63 -2.56 7.76
CA ASN A 287 13.58 -3.69 6.86
C ASN A 287 14.72 -3.55 5.84
N ARG A 288 15.44 -4.63 5.54
CA ARG A 288 16.49 -4.62 4.52
C ARG A 288 16.95 -6.03 4.14
N TRP A 289 17.48 -6.18 2.96
CA TRP A 289 18.20 -7.39 2.57
C TRP A 289 19.52 -7.49 3.33
N ARG A 290 19.95 -8.73 3.63
CA ARG A 290 21.30 -8.98 4.16
C ARG A 290 22.32 -8.81 3.04
N LEU A 291 23.05 -7.70 3.06
CA LEU A 291 24.09 -7.39 2.08
C LEU A 291 25.45 -7.28 2.78
N GLU A 292 26.27 -8.31 2.61
CA GLU A 292 27.60 -8.41 3.23
C GLU A 292 28.67 -8.55 2.14
N PRO A 293 29.80 -7.83 2.20
CA PRO A 293 30.85 -7.96 1.20
C PRO A 293 31.46 -9.36 1.21
N SER A 294 31.70 -9.94 0.03
CA SER A 294 32.40 -11.23 -0.12
C SER A 294 33.88 -11.12 0.26
N ASP A 295 34.48 -9.94 -0.03
CA ASP A 295 35.84 -9.59 0.37
C ASP A 295 35.81 -8.29 1.18
N VAL A 296 35.90 -8.44 2.51
CA VAL A 296 35.85 -7.31 3.47
C VAL A 296 37.06 -6.39 3.32
N GLU A 297 38.25 -6.92 3.04
CA GLU A 297 39.46 -6.12 2.93
C GLU A 297 39.50 -5.32 1.63
N ALA A 298 39.07 -5.89 0.51
CA ALA A 298 38.88 -5.16 -0.73
C ALA A 298 37.82 -4.05 -0.59
N TYR A 299 36.70 -4.37 0.09
CA TYR A 299 35.66 -3.37 0.37
C TYR A 299 36.18 -2.19 1.20
N LYS A 300 36.98 -2.45 2.24
CA LYS A 300 37.62 -1.40 3.07
C LYS A 300 38.59 -0.51 2.26
N ARG A 301 39.20 -1.06 1.22
CA ARG A 301 40.07 -0.28 0.31
C ARG A 301 39.27 0.56 -0.69
N GLY A 302 37.92 0.48 -0.68
CA GLY A 302 37.05 1.19 -1.61
C GLY A 302 36.92 0.53 -2.98
N GLU A 303 37.28 -0.75 -3.11
CA GLU A 303 37.11 -1.53 -4.34
C GLU A 303 35.63 -1.99 -4.44
N LEU A 304 35.12 -2.12 -5.67
CA LEU A 304 33.82 -2.73 -5.91
C LEU A 304 33.92 -4.25 -5.71
N VAL A 305 33.14 -4.75 -4.76
CA VAL A 305 33.07 -6.18 -4.45
C VAL A 305 31.69 -6.75 -4.70
N GLU A 306 31.59 -8.04 -4.91
CA GLU A 306 30.31 -8.72 -4.94
C GLU A 306 29.81 -8.93 -3.49
N PRO A 307 28.49 -8.92 -3.26
CA PRO A 307 27.97 -9.40 -1.98
C PRO A 307 28.15 -10.91 -1.84
N LYS A 308 28.17 -11.43 -0.61
CA LYS A 308 28.15 -12.88 -0.38
C LYS A 308 26.92 -13.55 -1.00
N GLN A 309 25.77 -12.86 -0.95
CA GLN A 309 24.54 -13.27 -1.59
C GLN A 309 23.93 -12.05 -2.29
N PRO A 310 23.76 -12.08 -3.60
CA PRO A 310 23.06 -11.03 -4.32
C PRO A 310 21.55 -11.09 -4.07
N ILE A 311 20.88 -9.96 -4.23
CA ILE A 311 19.42 -9.86 -4.29
C ILE A 311 18.99 -10.32 -5.67
N VAL A 312 18.30 -11.46 -5.75
CA VAL A 312 17.92 -12.07 -7.04
C VAL A 312 16.42 -12.01 -7.25
N TYR A 313 16.00 -11.45 -8.38
CA TYR A 313 14.61 -11.52 -8.84
C TYR A 313 14.50 -12.43 -10.04
N TYR A 314 13.63 -13.42 -9.95
CA TYR A 314 13.29 -14.31 -11.05
C TYR A 314 12.11 -13.74 -11.82
N ILE A 315 12.28 -13.57 -13.12
CA ILE A 315 11.29 -12.97 -14.01
C ILE A 315 10.38 -14.06 -14.59
N ASP A 316 9.08 -13.90 -14.37
CA ASP A 316 8.05 -14.85 -14.81
C ASP A 316 8.12 -15.07 -16.32
N ASP A 317 8.19 -16.32 -16.76
CA ASP A 317 8.24 -16.71 -18.16
C ASP A 317 6.93 -16.46 -18.92
N LYS A 318 5.85 -16.14 -18.20
CA LYS A 318 4.50 -15.85 -18.76
C LYS A 318 4.30 -14.38 -19.14
N PHE A 319 5.28 -13.51 -18.87
CA PHE A 319 5.20 -12.15 -19.38
C PHE A 319 5.07 -12.11 -20.91
N PRO A 320 4.29 -11.13 -21.46
CA PRO A 320 4.39 -10.79 -22.88
C PRO A 320 5.85 -10.54 -23.26
N GLU A 321 6.27 -10.99 -24.45
CA GLU A 321 7.70 -10.98 -24.83
C GLU A 321 8.30 -9.56 -24.80
N SER A 322 7.51 -8.55 -25.25
CA SER A 322 7.94 -7.14 -25.26
C SER A 322 8.13 -6.55 -23.85
N TRP A 323 7.60 -7.20 -22.78
CA TRP A 323 7.73 -6.70 -21.41
C TRP A 323 8.96 -7.25 -20.68
N LYS A 324 9.46 -8.42 -21.05
CA LYS A 324 10.51 -9.15 -20.31
C LYS A 324 11.78 -8.34 -20.14
N GLN A 325 12.28 -7.75 -21.21
CA GLN A 325 13.50 -6.95 -21.12
C GLN A 325 13.31 -5.66 -20.33
N PRO A 326 12.23 -4.87 -20.54
CA PRO A 326 11.91 -3.72 -19.69
C PRO A 326 11.80 -4.04 -18.19
N VAL A 327 11.23 -5.21 -17.83
CA VAL A 327 11.13 -5.66 -16.44
C VAL A 327 12.52 -5.98 -15.87
N LYS A 328 13.40 -6.67 -16.62
CA LYS A 328 14.78 -6.93 -16.19
C LYS A 328 15.57 -5.64 -16.00
N ASP A 329 15.50 -4.74 -16.99
CA ASP A 329 16.18 -3.44 -16.95
C ASP A 329 15.75 -2.64 -15.70
N ALA A 330 14.47 -2.72 -15.32
CA ALA A 330 13.93 -2.03 -14.16
C ALA A 330 14.47 -2.58 -12.83
N VAL A 331 14.60 -3.90 -12.71
CA VAL A 331 15.22 -4.54 -11.53
C VAL A 331 16.68 -4.13 -11.42
N GLU A 332 17.44 -4.29 -12.51
CA GLU A 332 18.89 -4.06 -12.52
C GLU A 332 19.27 -2.58 -12.44
N ARG A 333 18.32 -1.66 -12.68
CA ARG A 333 18.53 -0.22 -12.56
C ARG A 333 19.02 0.19 -11.18
N TRP A 334 18.59 -0.50 -10.13
CA TRP A 334 19.03 -0.26 -8.76
C TRP A 334 20.51 -0.59 -8.52
N GLN A 335 21.12 -1.37 -9.40
CA GLN A 335 22.56 -1.69 -9.33
C GLN A 335 23.43 -0.43 -9.26
N ALA A 336 23.04 0.65 -9.95
CA ALA A 336 23.76 1.91 -9.91
C ALA A 336 23.81 2.53 -8.49
N ALA A 337 22.79 2.29 -7.67
CA ALA A 337 22.78 2.75 -6.27
C ALA A 337 23.67 1.88 -5.38
N PHE A 338 23.71 0.58 -5.63
CA PHE A 338 24.59 -0.34 -4.90
C PHE A 338 26.07 -0.16 -5.25
N GLU A 339 26.41 0.21 -6.48
CA GLU A 339 27.78 0.55 -6.87
C GLU A 339 28.32 1.76 -6.12
N LYS A 340 27.47 2.76 -5.86
CA LYS A 340 27.87 3.94 -5.07
C LYS A 340 28.21 3.62 -3.61
N ILE A 341 27.80 2.46 -3.12
CA ILE A 341 28.13 1.98 -1.78
C ILE A 341 29.13 0.80 -1.80
N GLY A 342 29.78 0.55 -2.92
CA GLY A 342 30.89 -0.41 -3.05
C GLY A 342 30.50 -1.82 -3.50
N PHE A 343 29.27 -2.06 -3.96
CA PHE A 343 28.83 -3.38 -4.41
C PHE A 343 28.59 -3.44 -5.93
N LYS A 344 29.22 -4.37 -6.61
CA LYS A 344 28.87 -4.81 -7.97
C LYS A 344 28.00 -6.06 -7.89
N ASN A 345 27.11 -6.26 -8.89
CA ASN A 345 26.22 -7.42 -8.97
C ASN A 345 25.38 -7.65 -7.70
N ALA A 346 24.99 -6.56 -7.02
CA ALA A 346 24.23 -6.64 -5.78
C ALA A 346 22.76 -7.01 -5.98
N ILE A 347 22.19 -6.59 -7.12
CA ILE A 347 20.83 -6.90 -7.52
C ILE A 347 20.84 -7.43 -8.95
N VAL A 348 20.16 -8.54 -9.20
CA VAL A 348 20.22 -9.28 -10.46
C VAL A 348 18.84 -9.78 -10.86
N ALA A 349 18.47 -9.60 -12.12
CA ALA A 349 17.31 -10.21 -12.75
C ALA A 349 17.69 -11.50 -13.46
N LYS A 350 16.98 -12.60 -13.19
CA LYS A 350 17.20 -13.90 -13.85
C LYS A 350 15.89 -14.41 -14.44
N ASP A 351 15.97 -15.13 -15.55
CA ASP A 351 14.83 -15.90 -16.04
C ASP A 351 14.51 -17.06 -15.11
N PHE A 352 13.26 -17.54 -15.14
CA PHE A 352 12.90 -18.79 -14.47
C PHE A 352 13.78 -19.93 -14.98
N PRO A 353 14.53 -20.61 -14.10
CA PRO A 353 15.36 -21.73 -14.51
C PRO A 353 14.48 -22.88 -15.01
N LYS A 354 14.85 -23.44 -16.16
CA LYS A 354 14.08 -24.54 -16.79
C LYS A 354 14.45 -25.91 -16.26
N ASP A 355 15.69 -26.06 -15.81
CA ASP A 355 16.29 -27.36 -15.47
C ASP A 355 16.72 -27.44 -13.98
N ASP A 356 16.26 -26.52 -13.13
CA ASP A 356 16.55 -26.53 -11.70
C ASP A 356 15.38 -27.20 -10.95
N PRO A 357 15.56 -28.41 -10.42
CA PRO A 357 14.51 -29.12 -9.67
C PRO A 357 14.20 -28.46 -8.30
N GLU A 358 15.11 -27.64 -7.79
CA GLU A 358 14.94 -26.90 -6.55
C GLU A 358 14.08 -25.62 -6.74
N PHE A 359 13.98 -25.13 -7.99
CA PHE A 359 13.22 -23.89 -8.24
C PHE A 359 11.71 -24.12 -8.18
N ASP A 360 11.04 -23.28 -7.42
CA ASP A 360 9.59 -23.19 -7.39
C ASP A 360 9.19 -21.71 -7.21
N PRO A 361 8.58 -21.06 -8.21
CA PRO A 361 8.23 -19.65 -8.13
C PRO A 361 7.14 -19.34 -7.07
N ASP A 362 6.43 -20.36 -6.58
CA ASP A 362 5.44 -20.21 -5.52
C ASP A 362 6.04 -20.42 -4.11
N ASN A 363 7.32 -20.82 -4.05
CA ASN A 363 8.02 -21.01 -2.80
C ASN A 363 8.56 -19.68 -2.24
N LEU A 364 8.42 -19.45 -0.93
CA LEU A 364 8.90 -18.24 -0.27
C LEU A 364 10.42 -18.03 -0.39
N LYS A 365 11.21 -19.01 -0.75
CA LYS A 365 12.66 -18.90 -0.96
C LYS A 365 13.00 -17.98 -2.15
N TYR A 366 12.15 -17.92 -3.17
CA TYR A 366 12.45 -17.26 -4.43
C TYR A 366 11.67 -15.97 -4.59
N SER A 367 12.39 -14.87 -4.70
CA SER A 367 11.79 -13.57 -5.03
C SER A 367 11.51 -13.49 -6.52
N CYS A 368 10.28 -13.16 -6.88
CA CYS A 368 9.84 -13.19 -8.28
C CYS A 368 9.15 -11.89 -8.69
N VAL A 369 9.35 -11.49 -9.95
CA VAL A 369 8.47 -10.54 -10.62
C VAL A 369 7.43 -11.36 -11.39
N ARG A 370 6.16 -11.27 -10.99
CA ARG A 370 5.06 -12.13 -11.46
C ARG A 370 4.13 -11.38 -12.39
N TYR A 371 3.75 -12.03 -13.47
CA TYR A 371 2.71 -11.54 -14.36
C TYR A 371 1.33 -12.02 -13.89
N ALA A 372 0.41 -11.08 -13.74
CA ALA A 372 -0.96 -11.37 -13.32
C ALA A 372 -1.97 -10.91 -14.38
N PRO A 373 -2.64 -11.83 -15.12
CA PRO A 373 -3.63 -11.51 -16.13
C PRO A 373 -4.95 -11.07 -15.46
N SER A 374 -4.95 -9.87 -14.92
CA SER A 374 -6.07 -9.25 -14.24
C SER A 374 -6.37 -7.87 -14.83
N TRP A 375 -7.60 -7.41 -14.65
CA TRP A 375 -8.04 -6.06 -15.03
C TRP A 375 -7.77 -4.98 -13.97
N ILE A 376 -7.04 -5.32 -12.92
CA ILE A 376 -6.52 -4.35 -11.97
C ILE A 376 -5.49 -3.49 -12.70
N ALA A 377 -5.73 -2.18 -12.76
CA ALA A 377 -4.81 -1.22 -13.38
C ALA A 377 -3.73 -0.80 -12.38
N ASN A 378 -2.82 -1.71 -12.04
CA ASN A 378 -1.87 -1.52 -10.96
C ASN A 378 -0.61 -2.39 -11.08
N ALA A 379 0.36 -2.17 -10.16
CA ALA A 379 1.47 -3.05 -9.83
C ALA A 379 1.69 -3.03 -8.31
N MET A 380 2.39 -4.01 -7.73
CA MET A 380 2.67 -4.11 -6.28
C MET A 380 4.04 -4.73 -6.01
N GLY A 381 4.74 -4.20 -5.02
CA GLY A 381 6.05 -4.70 -4.59
C GLY A 381 6.13 -5.04 -3.08
N PRO A 382 5.36 -6.03 -2.55
CA PRO A 382 5.47 -6.43 -1.16
C PRO A 382 6.73 -7.22 -0.85
N SER A 383 7.15 -7.18 0.43
CA SER A 383 8.24 -7.98 0.96
C SER A 383 7.85 -8.63 2.28
N TRP A 384 8.45 -9.78 2.58
CA TRP A 384 8.29 -10.52 3.84
C TRP A 384 9.61 -10.62 4.57
N THR A 385 9.57 -10.37 5.86
CA THR A 385 10.76 -10.19 6.67
C THR A 385 10.83 -11.20 7.80
N ASP A 386 12.06 -11.48 8.25
CA ASP A 386 12.32 -12.09 9.55
C ASP A 386 11.89 -11.09 10.64
N PRO A 387 10.85 -11.40 11.41
CA PRO A 387 10.31 -10.48 12.40
C PRO A 387 11.27 -10.18 13.56
N ARG A 388 12.35 -10.96 13.71
CA ARG A 388 13.38 -10.75 14.74
C ARG A 388 14.32 -9.59 14.41
N THR A 389 14.51 -9.27 13.11
CA THR A 389 15.60 -8.39 12.67
C THR A 389 15.21 -7.38 11.60
N GLY A 390 14.10 -7.58 10.90
CA GLY A 390 13.74 -6.86 9.69
C GLY A 390 14.51 -7.34 8.44
N GLU A 391 15.22 -8.48 8.49
CA GLU A 391 15.84 -9.06 7.30
C GLU A 391 14.77 -9.47 6.30
N ILE A 392 14.85 -8.97 5.07
CA ILE A 392 13.93 -9.38 4.00
C ILE A 392 14.32 -10.78 3.55
N ILE A 393 13.38 -11.72 3.69
CA ILE A 393 13.55 -13.12 3.31
C ILE A 393 13.02 -13.37 1.90
N ASN A 394 11.93 -12.69 1.55
CA ASN A 394 11.31 -12.79 0.23
C ASN A 394 10.70 -11.46 -0.18
N ALA A 395 10.70 -11.20 -1.47
CA ALA A 395 9.93 -10.11 -2.05
C ALA A 395 9.26 -10.57 -3.34
N SER A 396 8.15 -9.97 -3.69
CA SER A 396 7.47 -10.23 -4.95
C SER A 396 7.02 -8.92 -5.56
N VAL A 397 7.12 -8.83 -6.90
CA VAL A 397 6.51 -7.73 -7.65
C VAL A 397 5.40 -8.34 -8.50
N TYR A 398 4.19 -7.82 -8.39
CA TYR A 398 3.04 -8.22 -9.19
C TYR A 398 2.77 -7.15 -10.24
N LEU A 399 2.82 -7.52 -11.51
CA LEU A 399 2.38 -6.67 -12.62
C LEU A 399 1.04 -7.18 -13.13
N TYR A 400 -0.01 -6.43 -12.86
CA TYR A 400 -1.33 -6.74 -13.40
C TYR A 400 -1.40 -6.31 -14.87
N HIS A 401 -2.07 -7.13 -15.69
CA HIS A 401 -2.09 -6.87 -17.15
C HIS A 401 -2.62 -5.48 -17.49
N ASN A 402 -3.67 -5.04 -16.79
CA ASN A 402 -4.32 -3.75 -17.08
C ASN A 402 -3.50 -2.52 -16.61
N LEU A 403 -2.29 -2.74 -16.06
CA LEU A 403 -1.30 -1.67 -15.90
C LEU A 403 -1.08 -0.89 -17.20
N ILE A 404 -1.20 -1.57 -18.35
CA ILE A 404 -1.06 -0.92 -19.67
C ILE A 404 -2.06 0.21 -19.86
N GLU A 405 -3.31 0.01 -19.53
CA GLU A 405 -4.31 1.08 -19.60
C GLU A 405 -3.93 2.27 -18.72
N LEU A 406 -3.47 2.01 -17.51
CA LEU A 406 -3.06 3.04 -16.56
C LEU A 406 -1.90 3.88 -17.12
N VAL A 407 -0.83 3.23 -17.60
CA VAL A 407 0.36 3.95 -18.09
C VAL A 407 0.09 4.63 -19.43
N GLN A 408 -0.76 4.07 -20.28
CA GLN A 408 -1.23 4.71 -21.52
C GLN A 408 -2.00 5.99 -21.21
N ASN A 409 -2.96 5.92 -20.27
CA ASN A 409 -3.75 7.07 -19.86
C ASN A 409 -2.85 8.16 -19.29
N TRP A 410 -1.91 7.85 -18.40
CA TRP A 410 -0.98 8.84 -17.86
C TRP A 410 -0.10 9.46 -18.94
N ARG A 411 0.49 8.62 -19.78
CA ARG A 411 1.40 9.07 -20.82
C ARG A 411 0.68 9.98 -21.83
N PHE A 412 -0.50 9.56 -22.29
CA PHE A 412 -1.34 10.35 -23.18
C PHE A 412 -1.77 11.68 -22.52
N LEU A 413 -2.38 11.58 -21.34
CA LEU A 413 -2.95 12.72 -20.64
C LEU A 413 -1.92 13.81 -20.31
N HIS A 414 -0.76 13.40 -19.80
CA HIS A 414 0.27 14.32 -19.32
C HIS A 414 1.12 14.89 -20.47
N THR A 415 1.34 14.13 -21.55
CA THR A 415 2.37 14.51 -22.51
C THR A 415 1.91 14.66 -23.94
N ALA A 416 0.73 14.16 -24.36
CA ALA A 416 0.27 14.30 -25.73
C ALA A 416 0.23 15.76 -26.24
N PRO A 417 -0.06 16.78 -25.42
CA PRO A 417 0.08 18.17 -25.86
C PRO A 417 1.48 18.54 -26.33
N ALA A 418 2.51 18.03 -25.70
CA ALA A 418 3.94 18.32 -25.99
C ALA A 418 4.60 17.21 -26.82
N ASP A 419 4.00 16.04 -26.97
CA ASP A 419 4.57 14.84 -27.60
C ASP A 419 3.64 14.28 -28.68
N PRO A 420 3.88 14.59 -29.97
CA PRO A 420 3.08 14.03 -31.07
C PRO A 420 3.12 12.50 -31.16
N ASP A 421 4.21 11.84 -30.72
CA ASP A 421 4.39 10.40 -30.88
C ASP A 421 3.41 9.56 -30.04
N VAL A 422 2.83 10.17 -28.98
CA VAL A 422 1.85 9.51 -28.10
C VAL A 422 0.39 9.87 -28.42
N ARG A 423 0.12 10.59 -29.50
CA ARG A 423 -1.26 10.95 -29.94
C ARG A 423 -1.94 9.80 -30.67
N LYS A 424 -2.03 8.63 -30.00
CA LYS A 424 -2.54 7.36 -30.55
C LYS A 424 -3.37 6.64 -29.50
N VAL A 425 -4.33 5.84 -29.93
CA VAL A 425 -5.11 4.97 -29.04
C VAL A 425 -4.23 3.88 -28.43
N VAL A 426 -3.34 3.31 -29.26
CA VAL A 426 -2.36 2.30 -28.81
C VAL A 426 -0.96 2.88 -28.94
N LEU A 427 -0.27 3.02 -27.82
CA LEU A 427 1.10 3.52 -27.79
C LEU A 427 2.08 2.47 -28.32
N GLY A 428 3.21 2.93 -28.90
CA GLY A 428 4.25 2.07 -29.39
C GLY A 428 4.95 1.29 -28.27
N ASP A 429 5.51 0.13 -28.61
CA ASP A 429 6.18 -0.78 -27.65
C ASP A 429 7.33 -0.11 -26.89
N ASP A 430 8.05 0.82 -27.51
CA ASP A 430 9.13 1.60 -26.90
C ASP A 430 8.62 2.52 -25.78
N VAL A 431 7.49 3.18 -26.01
CA VAL A 431 6.84 4.05 -25.01
C VAL A 431 6.29 3.22 -23.85
N ILE A 432 5.65 2.09 -24.17
CA ILE A 432 5.15 1.15 -23.14
C ILE A 432 6.31 0.57 -22.34
N ALA A 433 7.40 0.19 -22.99
CA ALA A 433 8.60 -0.33 -22.33
C ALA A 433 9.20 0.68 -21.35
N ASP A 434 9.24 1.97 -21.72
CA ASP A 434 9.71 3.04 -20.82
C ASP A 434 8.80 3.21 -19.61
N CYS A 435 7.50 3.15 -19.81
CA CYS A 435 6.53 3.19 -18.71
C CYS A 435 6.66 1.97 -17.76
N ILE A 436 6.82 0.75 -18.31
CA ILE A 436 7.03 -0.47 -17.54
C ILE A 436 8.32 -0.36 -16.71
N ARG A 437 9.43 0.10 -17.31
CA ARG A 437 10.68 0.31 -16.56
C ARG A 437 10.49 1.22 -15.36
N TYR A 438 9.77 2.33 -15.53
CA TYR A 438 9.50 3.25 -14.44
C TYR A 438 8.69 2.58 -13.32
N VAL A 439 7.54 1.97 -13.65
CA VAL A 439 6.66 1.36 -12.65
C VAL A 439 7.36 0.21 -11.93
N VAL A 440 8.00 -0.70 -12.68
CA VAL A 440 8.68 -1.84 -12.05
C VAL A 440 9.85 -1.40 -11.19
N ALA A 441 10.63 -0.39 -11.60
CA ALA A 441 11.70 0.14 -10.77
C ALA A 441 11.16 0.77 -9.47
N HIS A 442 9.99 1.42 -9.50
CA HIS A 442 9.30 1.91 -8.31
C HIS A 442 8.90 0.75 -7.38
N GLU A 443 8.24 -0.30 -7.91
CA GLU A 443 7.83 -1.46 -7.12
C GLU A 443 9.04 -2.23 -6.54
N VAL A 444 10.14 -2.32 -7.28
CA VAL A 444 11.40 -2.87 -6.76
C VAL A 444 11.93 -2.01 -5.61
N GLY A 445 11.79 -0.68 -5.67
CA GLY A 445 12.11 0.21 -4.55
C GLY A 445 11.40 -0.18 -3.27
N HIS A 446 10.10 -0.53 -3.34
CA HIS A 446 9.36 -1.05 -2.17
C HIS A 446 9.94 -2.36 -1.67
N THR A 447 10.35 -3.26 -2.55
CA THR A 447 10.98 -4.52 -2.18
C THR A 447 12.41 -4.37 -1.65
N LEU A 448 13.01 -3.19 -1.84
CA LEU A 448 14.25 -2.75 -1.17
C LEU A 448 13.97 -1.98 0.13
N ALA A 449 12.74 -2.06 0.62
CA ALA A 449 12.23 -1.44 1.85
C ALA A 449 12.06 0.08 1.80
N LEU A 450 11.97 0.69 0.62
CA LEU A 450 11.67 2.12 0.51
C LEU A 450 10.16 2.37 0.55
N MET A 451 9.73 3.33 1.36
CA MET A 451 8.38 3.89 1.36
C MET A 451 8.26 5.01 0.34
N HIS A 452 7.04 5.41 0.01
CA HIS A 452 6.82 6.59 -0.83
C HIS A 452 7.50 7.82 -0.24
N ASN A 453 8.07 8.65 -1.11
CA ASN A 453 8.60 9.98 -0.76
C ASN A 453 7.93 11.05 -1.63
N MET A 454 6.74 11.50 -1.21
CA MET A 454 5.91 12.46 -1.96
C MET A 454 6.50 13.89 -1.99
N ALA A 455 7.64 14.16 -1.31
CA ALA A 455 8.32 15.44 -1.38
C ALA A 455 9.41 15.50 -2.47
N GLY A 456 9.63 14.40 -3.19
CA GLY A 456 10.69 14.32 -4.18
C GLY A 456 10.61 15.34 -5.32
N SER A 457 9.40 15.63 -5.79
CA SER A 457 9.12 16.63 -6.85
C SER A 457 8.94 18.04 -6.31
N ALA A 458 8.41 18.21 -5.09
CA ALA A 458 7.98 19.48 -4.53
C ALA A 458 9.12 20.50 -4.27
N SER A 459 10.37 20.06 -4.34
CA SER A 459 11.55 20.95 -4.20
C SER A 459 12.10 21.49 -5.52
N ILE A 460 11.54 21.04 -6.65
CA ILE A 460 12.01 21.44 -7.98
C ILE A 460 11.30 22.73 -8.41
N PRO A 461 12.02 23.81 -8.77
CA PRO A 461 11.37 24.99 -9.34
C PRO A 461 10.58 24.62 -10.61
N VAL A 462 9.30 25.03 -10.68
CA VAL A 462 8.42 24.67 -11.81
C VAL A 462 9.04 25.02 -13.17
N ASP A 463 9.77 26.14 -13.29
CA ASP A 463 10.45 26.52 -14.55
C ASP A 463 11.55 25.53 -14.94
N SER A 464 12.17 24.85 -13.99
CA SER A 464 13.20 23.84 -14.25
C SER A 464 12.62 22.61 -14.95
N LEU A 465 11.34 22.31 -14.75
CA LEU A 465 10.64 21.21 -15.45
C LEU A 465 10.46 21.48 -16.96
N ARG A 466 10.71 22.71 -17.41
CA ARG A 466 10.74 23.11 -18.83
C ARG A 466 12.16 23.40 -19.35
N SER A 467 13.18 23.09 -18.55
CA SER A 467 14.59 23.21 -18.93
C SER A 467 15.12 21.87 -19.49
N PRO A 468 15.64 21.85 -20.72
CA PRO A 468 16.26 20.64 -21.28
C PRO A 468 17.38 20.11 -20.39
N SER A 469 18.33 20.94 -20.01
CA SER A 469 19.51 20.53 -19.21
C SER A 469 19.10 20.01 -17.83
N PHE A 470 18.10 20.61 -17.19
CA PHE A 470 17.64 20.16 -15.89
C PHE A 470 16.92 18.81 -16.01
N THR A 471 15.94 18.71 -16.91
CA THR A 471 15.09 17.51 -17.02
C THR A 471 15.86 16.30 -17.55
N GLN A 472 16.91 16.49 -18.36
CA GLN A 472 17.78 15.39 -18.79
C GLN A 472 18.62 14.83 -17.61
N ASN A 473 19.00 15.67 -16.64
CA ASN A 473 19.81 15.24 -15.51
C ASN A 473 18.96 14.73 -14.32
N TYR A 474 17.81 15.34 -14.05
CA TYR A 474 17.03 15.12 -12.82
C TYR A 474 15.59 14.67 -13.08
N GLY A 475 15.08 14.81 -14.32
CA GLY A 475 13.68 14.48 -14.63
C GLY A 475 12.69 15.37 -13.89
N THR A 476 11.63 14.74 -13.35
CA THR A 476 10.52 15.41 -12.67
C THR A 476 10.58 15.31 -11.14
N THR A 477 11.47 14.48 -10.58
CA THR A 477 11.56 14.20 -9.14
C THR A 477 12.96 13.81 -8.73
N TYR A 478 13.30 13.99 -7.46
CA TYR A 478 14.52 13.49 -6.84
C TYR A 478 14.37 12.10 -6.21
N SER A 479 13.20 11.48 -6.28
CA SER A 479 12.95 10.12 -5.83
C SER A 479 12.02 9.39 -6.77
N ILE A 480 12.40 8.17 -7.19
CA ILE A 480 11.51 7.29 -7.96
C ILE A 480 10.32 6.83 -7.11
N MET A 481 10.42 6.93 -5.78
CA MET A 481 9.36 6.59 -4.83
C MET A 481 8.31 7.71 -4.69
N ASP A 482 8.40 8.77 -5.49
CA ASP A 482 7.41 9.81 -5.65
C ASP A 482 6.44 9.46 -6.80
N TYR A 483 5.19 9.90 -6.71
CA TYR A 483 4.22 9.77 -7.81
C TYR A 483 4.32 10.92 -8.83
N ALA A 484 5.53 11.30 -9.20
CA ALA A 484 5.79 12.36 -10.16
C ALA A 484 5.42 12.02 -11.62
N ARG A 485 5.13 10.78 -11.93
CA ARG A 485 4.63 10.24 -13.21
C ARG A 485 5.36 10.82 -14.44
N ASN A 486 4.65 11.63 -15.26
CA ASN A 486 5.18 12.28 -16.43
C ASN A 486 5.14 13.80 -16.29
N ASN A 487 5.96 14.50 -17.06
CA ASN A 487 6.10 15.94 -17.01
C ASN A 487 4.92 16.67 -17.64
N TYR A 488 3.83 16.82 -16.90
CA TYR A 488 2.65 17.56 -17.35
C TYR A 488 2.83 19.09 -17.40
N VAL A 489 3.95 19.60 -16.88
CA VAL A 489 4.30 21.04 -16.94
C VAL A 489 4.84 21.42 -18.31
N ALA A 490 5.43 20.45 -19.04
CA ALA A 490 5.93 20.68 -20.38
C ALA A 490 4.81 21.14 -21.34
N GLN A 491 5.12 22.06 -22.24
CA GLN A 491 4.18 22.67 -23.17
C GLN A 491 4.54 22.27 -24.62
N PRO A 492 3.63 22.45 -25.58
CA PRO A 492 3.95 22.27 -27.00
C PRO A 492 5.25 22.98 -27.38
N GLY A 493 6.18 22.26 -28.05
CA GLY A 493 7.52 22.74 -28.44
C GLY A 493 8.61 22.48 -27.40
N ASP A 494 8.29 21.97 -26.20
CA ASP A 494 9.31 21.70 -25.18
C ASP A 494 10.07 20.39 -25.49
N LYS A 495 9.40 19.37 -26.06
CA LYS A 495 10.07 18.12 -26.48
C LYS A 495 11.13 18.40 -27.54
N GLU A 496 10.80 19.20 -28.55
CA GLU A 496 11.69 19.56 -29.63
C GLU A 496 12.91 20.36 -29.16
N ARG A 497 12.78 21.04 -28.02
CA ARG A 497 13.91 21.70 -27.33
C ARG A 497 14.76 20.76 -26.50
N GLY A 498 14.35 19.50 -26.36
CA GLY A 498 15.05 18.50 -25.55
C GLY A 498 14.59 18.37 -24.10
N VAL A 499 13.43 18.94 -23.74
CA VAL A 499 12.84 18.72 -22.41
C VAL A 499 12.41 17.25 -22.28
N ARG A 500 12.85 16.59 -21.22
CA ARG A 500 12.44 15.23 -20.91
C ARG A 500 11.01 15.23 -20.35
N LEU A 501 10.16 14.36 -20.90
CA LEU A 501 8.75 14.28 -20.56
C LEU A 501 8.44 13.17 -19.55
N THR A 502 9.35 12.22 -19.39
CA THR A 502 9.22 11.08 -18.46
C THR A 502 10.07 11.30 -17.20
N PRO A 503 9.73 10.64 -16.09
CA PRO A 503 10.55 10.65 -14.90
C PRO A 503 11.99 10.16 -15.16
N PRO A 504 12.95 10.50 -14.32
CA PRO A 504 14.31 9.97 -14.42
C PRO A 504 14.33 8.49 -13.99
N ASP A 505 15.51 7.92 -14.01
CA ASP A 505 15.77 6.64 -13.38
C ASP A 505 15.67 6.80 -11.84
N LEU A 506 16.75 6.58 -11.11
CA LEU A 506 16.79 6.82 -9.68
C LEU A 506 17.13 8.29 -9.39
N GLY A 507 16.47 8.86 -8.40
CA GLY A 507 16.75 10.21 -7.94
C GLY A 507 17.83 10.26 -6.84
N LEU A 508 18.30 11.47 -6.54
CA LEU A 508 19.34 11.67 -5.52
C LEU A 508 18.92 11.20 -4.13
N ALA A 509 17.64 11.30 -3.79
CA ALA A 509 17.09 10.81 -2.53
C ALA A 509 17.14 9.27 -2.47
N ASP A 510 16.90 8.59 -3.59
CA ASP A 510 16.94 7.12 -3.64
C ASP A 510 18.34 6.59 -3.40
N TYR A 511 19.37 7.20 -4.04
CA TYR A 511 20.77 6.88 -3.77
C TYR A 511 21.13 7.07 -2.29
N PHE A 512 20.59 8.11 -1.67
CA PHE A 512 20.82 8.37 -0.25
C PHE A 512 20.13 7.32 0.63
N SER A 513 18.90 6.95 0.33
CA SER A 513 18.16 5.91 1.06
C SER A 513 18.85 4.55 0.97
N ILE A 514 19.31 4.16 -0.22
CA ILE A 514 20.10 2.93 -0.40
C ILE A 514 21.43 2.99 0.38
N LYS A 515 22.12 4.13 0.35
CA LYS A 515 23.34 4.33 1.16
C LYS A 515 23.04 4.11 2.63
N TRP A 516 22.00 4.71 3.16
CA TRP A 516 21.65 4.61 4.57
C TRP A 516 21.27 3.18 4.96
N LEU A 517 20.47 2.50 4.12
CA LEU A 517 19.99 1.14 4.40
C LEU A 517 21.08 0.08 4.28
N TYR A 518 21.93 0.17 3.26
CA TYR A 518 22.74 -0.97 2.81
C TYR A 518 24.23 -0.81 2.97
N THR A 519 24.76 0.39 3.30
CA THR A 519 26.21 0.50 3.57
C THR A 519 26.56 -0.30 4.81
N PRO A 520 27.45 -1.31 4.71
CA PRO A 520 27.94 -2.06 5.86
C PRO A 520 28.78 -1.17 6.79
N LEU A 521 28.39 -1.07 8.05
CA LEU A 521 29.20 -0.42 9.09
C LEU A 521 30.04 -1.49 9.80
N LEU A 522 31.19 -1.80 9.21
CA LEU A 522 32.02 -2.95 9.56
C LEU A 522 32.65 -2.84 10.97
N ASP A 523 32.86 -1.62 11.45
CA ASP A 523 33.46 -1.36 12.76
C ASP A 523 32.45 -1.45 13.90
N ALA A 524 31.15 -1.32 13.60
CA ALA A 524 30.09 -1.45 14.58
C ALA A 524 29.81 -2.92 14.89
N LYS A 525 29.70 -3.24 16.17
CA LYS A 525 29.40 -4.60 16.66
C LYS A 525 27.93 -4.79 17.02
N THR A 526 27.25 -3.73 17.39
CA THR A 526 25.84 -3.73 17.79
C THR A 526 25.04 -2.75 16.96
N SER A 527 23.71 -2.86 17.01
CA SER A 527 22.79 -1.95 16.33
C SER A 527 22.94 -0.51 16.85
N GLU A 528 23.18 -0.35 18.15
CA GLU A 528 23.33 0.96 18.78
C GLU A 528 24.63 1.66 18.37
N GLU A 529 25.69 0.91 18.09
CA GLU A 529 26.95 1.46 17.59
C GLU A 529 26.83 2.00 16.17
N GLU A 530 25.83 1.58 15.38
CA GLU A 530 25.53 2.13 14.05
C GLU A 530 24.87 3.52 14.13
N VAL A 531 24.04 3.76 15.16
CA VAL A 531 23.17 4.94 15.27
C VAL A 531 23.91 6.27 15.09
N PRO A 532 25.04 6.54 15.73
CA PRO A 532 25.71 7.86 15.59
C PRO A 532 26.17 8.16 14.17
N THR A 533 26.55 7.14 13.40
CA THR A 533 26.98 7.30 12.01
C THR A 533 25.76 7.52 11.09
N LEU A 534 24.71 6.76 11.31
CA LEU A 534 23.47 6.84 10.52
C LEU A 534 22.74 8.15 10.76
N ASP A 535 22.64 8.60 12.02
CA ASP A 535 22.09 9.90 12.41
C ASP A 535 22.87 11.05 11.77
N ARG A 536 24.18 11.04 11.87
CA ARG A 536 25.05 12.05 11.26
C ARG A 536 24.80 12.16 9.74
N TRP A 537 24.67 11.07 9.01
CA TRP A 537 24.41 11.10 7.57
C TRP A 537 23.10 11.81 7.23
N ILE A 538 22.05 11.62 8.04
CA ILE A 538 20.78 12.31 7.84
C ILE A 538 20.91 13.80 8.24
N SER A 539 21.50 14.09 9.40
CA SER A 539 21.65 15.44 9.91
C SER A 539 22.49 16.34 9.00
N GLU A 540 23.52 15.77 8.32
CA GLU A 540 24.29 16.46 7.27
C GLU A 540 23.43 16.87 6.05
N LYS A 541 22.28 16.22 5.84
CA LYS A 541 21.32 16.52 4.77
C LYS A 541 20.15 17.37 5.25
N SER A 542 19.98 17.54 6.54
CA SER A 542 18.91 18.35 7.13
C SER A 542 18.88 19.75 6.54
N GLY A 543 17.69 20.23 6.18
CA GLY A 543 17.48 21.53 5.52
C GLY A 543 17.70 21.54 4.01
N ASN A 544 18.27 20.48 3.42
CA ASN A 544 18.35 20.38 1.97
C ASN A 544 17.08 19.70 1.43
N PRO A 545 16.25 20.42 0.64
CA PRO A 545 14.95 19.93 0.20
C PRO A 545 15.03 18.69 -0.71
N ILE A 546 16.17 18.42 -1.35
CA ILE A 546 16.38 17.24 -2.20
C ILE A 546 16.24 15.93 -1.40
N TYR A 547 16.69 15.96 -0.13
CA TYR A 547 16.72 14.79 0.74
C TYR A 547 15.60 14.77 1.77
N ARG A 548 14.66 15.72 1.67
CA ARG A 548 13.51 15.78 2.56
C ARG A 548 12.60 14.58 2.32
N TYR A 549 12.26 13.88 3.38
CA TYR A 549 11.24 12.85 3.34
C TYR A 549 9.86 13.46 3.54
N GLY A 550 8.96 13.28 2.58
CA GLY A 550 7.56 13.66 2.66
C GLY A 550 6.68 12.41 2.67
N LYS A 551 6.05 12.11 3.81
CA LYS A 551 5.14 10.97 3.95
C LYS A 551 3.91 11.13 3.07
N GLN A 552 3.43 10.04 2.50
CA GLN A 552 2.13 10.03 1.83
C GLN A 552 1.01 10.27 2.86
N GLN A 553 0.07 11.13 2.53
CA GLN A 553 -0.98 11.58 3.44
C GLN A 553 -2.31 10.92 3.08
N PHE A 554 -2.68 9.83 3.74
CA PHE A 554 -3.91 9.08 3.46
C PHE A 554 -5.14 9.65 4.13
N THR A 555 -5.06 10.02 5.41
CA THR A 555 -6.21 10.41 6.22
C THR A 555 -6.46 11.92 6.24
N TYR A 556 -5.41 12.70 6.42
CA TYR A 556 -5.50 14.16 6.47
C TYR A 556 -4.42 14.79 5.60
N ARG A 557 -4.83 15.52 4.57
CA ARG A 557 -3.91 16.25 3.71
C ARG A 557 -3.68 17.64 4.28
N ILE A 558 -2.51 17.82 4.87
CA ILE A 558 -2.10 19.01 5.60
C ILE A 558 -0.91 19.68 4.92
N ASP A 559 0.07 18.86 4.51
CA ASP A 559 1.31 19.32 3.88
C ASP A 559 1.14 19.41 2.36
N PRO A 560 1.13 20.63 1.77
CA PRO A 560 0.98 20.79 0.33
C PRO A 560 2.24 20.44 -0.47
N SER A 561 3.34 20.09 0.17
CA SER A 561 4.58 19.63 -0.48
C SER A 561 4.81 18.14 -0.36
N SER A 562 3.76 17.39 0.01
CA SER A 562 3.79 15.95 0.12
C SER A 562 2.47 15.37 -0.43
N CYS A 563 2.22 15.70 -1.70
CA CYS A 563 1.01 15.30 -2.43
C CYS A 563 1.36 14.33 -3.56
N GLU A 564 0.40 13.49 -3.90
CA GLU A 564 0.54 12.63 -5.07
C GLU A 564 0.32 13.44 -6.36
N GLU A 565 1.14 13.14 -7.37
CA GLU A 565 1.05 13.70 -8.73
C GLU A 565 1.07 15.23 -8.78
N ASP A 566 1.69 15.86 -7.79
CA ASP A 566 2.11 17.25 -7.91
C ASP A 566 3.49 17.33 -8.58
N LEU A 567 3.80 18.46 -9.18
CA LEU A 567 5.12 18.73 -9.73
C LEU A 567 5.55 20.14 -9.38
N GLY A 568 6.77 20.25 -8.86
CA GLY A 568 7.41 21.52 -8.60
C GLY A 568 6.98 22.22 -7.31
N ASP A 569 7.65 23.31 -7.01
CA ASP A 569 7.55 24.07 -5.75
C ASP A 569 6.33 25.02 -5.68
N ASP A 570 5.66 25.24 -6.80
CA ASP A 570 4.48 26.11 -6.92
C ASP A 570 3.30 25.37 -7.58
N ALA A 571 2.40 24.82 -6.76
CA ALA A 571 1.25 24.08 -7.21
C ALA A 571 0.31 24.90 -8.12
N MET A 572 0.17 26.21 -7.92
CA MET A 572 -0.66 27.07 -8.78
C MET A 572 -0.06 27.19 -10.17
N LYS A 573 1.25 27.43 -10.26
CA LYS A 573 1.96 27.54 -11.54
C LYS A 573 1.99 26.24 -12.31
N ALA A 574 2.29 25.13 -11.63
CA ALA A 574 2.26 23.79 -12.22
C ALA A 574 0.85 23.43 -12.73
N SER A 575 -0.18 23.66 -11.90
CA SER A 575 -1.57 23.44 -12.29
C SER A 575 -2.02 24.30 -13.46
N GLU A 576 -1.55 25.56 -13.54
CA GLU A 576 -1.85 26.42 -14.71
C GLU A 576 -1.30 25.81 -16.01
N TYR A 577 -0.08 25.29 -16.00
CA TYR A 577 0.49 24.59 -17.16
C TYR A 577 -0.30 23.30 -17.47
N GLY A 578 -0.61 22.49 -16.46
CA GLY A 578 -1.38 21.26 -16.63
C GLY A 578 -2.79 21.53 -17.20
N ILE A 579 -3.52 22.50 -16.63
CA ILE A 579 -4.86 22.88 -17.13
C ILE A 579 -4.79 23.41 -18.56
N ARG A 580 -3.75 24.16 -18.91
CA ARG A 580 -3.52 24.61 -20.29
C ARG A 580 -3.36 23.41 -21.25
N ASN A 581 -2.62 22.40 -20.83
CA ASN A 581 -2.46 21.17 -21.58
C ASN A 581 -3.78 20.40 -21.71
N LEU A 582 -4.59 20.28 -20.65
CA LEU A 582 -5.90 19.63 -20.72
C LEU A 582 -6.86 20.36 -21.68
N LYS A 583 -6.85 21.69 -21.68
CA LYS A 583 -7.64 22.52 -22.63
C LYS A 583 -7.16 22.31 -24.07
N PHE A 584 -5.85 22.17 -24.28
CA PHE A 584 -5.28 21.86 -25.59
C PHE A 584 -5.68 20.45 -26.04
N LEU A 585 -5.60 19.49 -25.14
CA LEU A 585 -5.92 18.08 -25.40
C LEU A 585 -7.41 17.91 -25.83
N ILE A 586 -8.37 18.41 -25.06
CA ILE A 586 -9.78 18.27 -25.37
C ILE A 586 -10.17 18.93 -26.72
N LYS A 587 -9.45 19.96 -27.10
CA LYS A 587 -9.65 20.64 -28.39
C LYS A 587 -9.22 19.78 -29.58
N HIS A 588 -8.14 18.98 -29.41
CA HIS A 588 -7.53 18.24 -30.52
C HIS A 588 -7.81 16.73 -30.45
N LEU A 589 -8.36 16.21 -29.35
CA LEU A 589 -8.54 14.78 -29.13
C LEU A 589 -9.34 14.11 -30.26
N ASN A 590 -10.41 14.73 -30.71
CA ASN A 590 -11.22 14.23 -31.85
C ASN A 590 -10.38 14.06 -33.13
N GLU A 591 -9.48 14.98 -33.41
CA GLU A 591 -8.60 14.93 -34.58
C GLU A 591 -7.55 13.83 -34.46
N TRP A 592 -6.91 13.72 -33.28
CA TRP A 592 -5.77 12.83 -33.10
C TRP A 592 -6.11 11.35 -33.17
N VAL A 593 -7.30 10.94 -32.69
CA VAL A 593 -7.65 9.52 -32.55
C VAL A 593 -8.83 9.08 -33.41
N ALA A 594 -9.34 9.92 -34.29
CA ALA A 594 -10.56 9.63 -35.06
C ALA A 594 -10.47 8.35 -35.91
N ASP A 595 -9.30 8.03 -36.44
CA ASP A 595 -9.08 6.84 -37.27
C ASP A 595 -8.98 5.54 -36.47
N GLU A 596 -8.54 5.62 -35.22
CA GLU A 596 -8.33 4.46 -34.37
C GLU A 596 -9.51 4.19 -33.43
N ASP A 597 -10.24 5.24 -32.98
CA ASP A 597 -11.33 5.17 -32.00
C ASP A 597 -12.70 5.37 -32.68
N LYS A 598 -13.17 4.39 -33.45
CA LYS A 598 -14.41 4.49 -34.21
C LYS A 598 -15.68 4.43 -33.35
N ASP A 599 -15.62 3.77 -32.20
CA ASP A 599 -16.73 3.57 -31.27
C ASP A 599 -16.77 4.59 -30.12
N PHE A 600 -15.85 5.55 -30.11
CA PHE A 600 -15.69 6.58 -29.09
C PHE A 600 -15.32 6.09 -27.69
N THR A 601 -14.94 4.83 -27.51
CA THR A 601 -14.60 4.25 -26.20
C THR A 601 -13.38 4.93 -25.60
N PHE A 602 -12.30 5.10 -26.37
CA PHE A 602 -11.09 5.79 -25.92
C PHE A 602 -11.36 7.26 -25.58
N ARG A 603 -12.08 7.99 -26.43
CA ARG A 603 -12.42 9.40 -26.19
C ARG A 603 -13.29 9.57 -24.95
N GLN A 604 -14.24 8.67 -24.73
CA GLN A 604 -15.07 8.67 -23.52
C GLN A 604 -14.20 8.47 -22.26
N ASN A 605 -13.28 7.49 -22.30
CA ASN A 605 -12.36 7.24 -21.21
C ASN A 605 -11.44 8.45 -20.98
N MET A 606 -10.82 9.00 -22.04
CA MET A 606 -10.00 10.19 -21.93
C MET A 606 -10.74 11.42 -21.39
N TYR A 607 -11.99 11.58 -21.70
CA TYR A 607 -12.79 12.66 -21.13
C TYR A 607 -12.92 12.53 -19.61
N ASN A 608 -13.16 11.33 -19.12
CA ASN A 608 -13.18 11.03 -17.69
C ASN A 608 -11.82 11.29 -17.05
N GLU A 609 -10.72 10.86 -17.69
CA GLU A 609 -9.35 11.10 -17.22
C GLU A 609 -9.01 12.60 -17.17
N ILE A 610 -9.41 13.38 -18.16
CA ILE A 610 -9.23 14.85 -18.18
C ILE A 610 -9.91 15.49 -16.98
N MET A 611 -11.15 15.09 -16.67
CA MET A 611 -11.90 15.63 -15.54
C MET A 611 -11.23 15.23 -14.20
N TYR A 612 -10.82 13.97 -14.11
CA TYR A 612 -10.13 13.47 -12.92
C TYR A 612 -8.79 14.19 -12.69
N GLN A 613 -8.00 14.36 -13.74
CA GLN A 613 -6.72 15.07 -13.65
C GLN A 613 -6.89 16.57 -13.33
N TYR A 614 -7.93 17.19 -13.87
CA TYR A 614 -8.26 18.56 -13.51
C TYR A 614 -8.59 18.69 -12.02
N LEU A 615 -9.39 17.79 -11.47
CA LEU A 615 -9.69 17.73 -10.02
C LEU A 615 -8.42 17.56 -9.18
N ARG A 616 -7.47 16.74 -9.65
CA ARG A 616 -6.20 16.51 -8.98
C ARG A 616 -5.35 17.78 -8.93
N TYR A 617 -5.23 18.50 -10.05
CA TYR A 617 -4.54 19.80 -10.06
C TYR A 617 -5.20 20.80 -9.10
N MET A 618 -6.53 20.86 -9.09
CA MET A 618 -7.25 21.75 -8.19
C MET A 618 -7.05 21.36 -6.73
N ASN A 619 -6.98 20.08 -6.40
CA ASN A 619 -6.71 19.63 -5.04
C ASN A 619 -5.29 20.00 -4.57
N ASN A 620 -4.27 19.84 -5.42
CA ASN A 620 -2.89 20.22 -5.07
C ASN A 620 -2.77 21.72 -4.78
N VAL A 621 -3.59 22.54 -5.43
CA VAL A 621 -3.72 23.98 -5.08
C VAL A 621 -4.49 24.17 -3.76
N LEU A 622 -5.62 23.50 -3.60
CA LEU A 622 -6.53 23.64 -2.46
C LEU A 622 -5.81 23.42 -1.11
N ILE A 623 -4.95 22.42 -1.02
CA ILE A 623 -4.24 22.05 0.20
C ILE A 623 -3.35 23.20 0.72
N ASN A 624 -2.90 24.13 -0.14
CA ASN A 624 -2.17 25.31 0.30
C ASN A 624 -3.02 26.26 1.17
N ILE A 625 -4.35 26.24 1.07
CA ILE A 625 -5.24 27.05 1.90
C ILE A 625 -5.33 26.42 3.28
N GLY A 626 -4.72 27.03 4.29
CA GLY A 626 -4.62 26.48 5.64
C GLY A 626 -3.66 25.30 5.74
N GLY A 627 -2.73 25.15 4.80
CA GLY A 627 -1.71 24.11 4.79
C GLY A 627 -0.59 24.35 5.78
N ILE A 628 0.07 23.26 6.18
CA ILE A 628 1.23 23.26 7.07
C ILE A 628 2.23 22.25 6.52
N TYR A 629 3.47 22.71 6.25
CA TYR A 629 4.59 21.82 5.92
C TYR A 629 5.00 21.01 7.15
N LEU A 630 5.24 19.72 6.99
CA LEU A 630 5.59 18.80 8.08
C LEU A 630 6.99 18.23 7.86
N ASN A 631 7.79 18.15 8.91
CA ASN A 631 9.12 17.55 8.85
C ASN A 631 9.33 16.63 10.06
N GLU A 632 9.80 15.42 9.83
CA GLU A 632 10.44 14.63 10.88
C GLU A 632 11.78 15.26 11.21
N ARG A 633 12.11 15.36 12.50
CA ARG A 633 13.37 15.97 12.93
C ARG A 633 13.87 15.45 14.27
N TYR A 634 15.18 15.54 14.45
CA TYR A 634 15.84 15.40 15.75
C TYR A 634 16.42 16.74 16.23
N GLU A 635 16.86 16.78 17.49
CA GLU A 635 17.51 17.98 18.04
C GLU A 635 18.79 18.31 17.25
N GLY A 636 18.94 19.56 16.84
CA GLY A 636 20.04 20.00 15.99
C GLY A 636 19.74 20.07 14.49
N ASP A 637 18.64 19.44 14.03
CA ASP A 637 18.21 19.56 12.63
C ASP A 637 17.73 20.98 12.30
N GLN A 638 18.01 21.42 11.07
CA GLN A 638 17.77 22.83 10.67
C GLN A 638 16.29 23.18 10.50
N LEU A 639 15.46 22.25 10.00
CA LEU A 639 14.04 22.51 9.77
C LEU A 639 13.22 22.30 11.05
N PRO A 640 12.22 23.17 11.31
CA PRO A 640 11.26 22.94 12.39
C PRO A 640 10.36 21.76 12.06
N GLY A 641 9.74 21.12 13.08
CA GLY A 641 8.82 19.99 12.88
C GLY A 641 7.59 20.34 12.03
N TYR A 642 7.22 21.62 12.00
CA TYR A 642 6.18 22.14 11.10
C TYR A 642 6.43 23.60 10.73
N SER A 643 5.92 24.01 9.56
CA SER A 643 5.94 25.40 9.10
C SER A 643 4.61 25.74 8.41
N PRO A 644 3.90 26.80 8.84
CA PRO A 644 2.66 27.22 8.18
C PRO A 644 2.94 27.68 6.74
N VAL A 645 2.00 27.41 5.84
CA VAL A 645 2.05 27.99 4.49
C VAL A 645 1.94 29.51 4.58
N PRO A 646 2.84 30.29 3.94
CA PRO A 646 2.83 31.74 3.99
C PRO A 646 1.50 32.34 3.51
N ARG A 647 1.09 33.48 4.10
CA ARG A 647 -0.14 34.18 3.79
C ARG A 647 -0.31 34.41 2.29
N GLU A 648 0.70 34.90 1.61
CA GLU A 648 0.67 35.26 0.20
C GLU A 648 0.42 34.00 -0.67
N LYS A 649 0.95 32.84 -0.27
CA LYS A 649 0.72 31.57 -0.97
C LYS A 649 -0.72 31.08 -0.78
N GLN A 650 -1.29 31.25 0.43
CA GLN A 650 -2.70 30.91 0.71
C GLN A 650 -3.67 31.81 -0.07
N GLU A 651 -3.41 33.12 -0.10
CA GLU A 651 -4.21 34.10 -0.87
C GLU A 651 -4.16 33.82 -2.38
N ARG A 652 -2.97 33.51 -2.92
CA ARG A 652 -2.80 33.09 -4.32
C ARG A 652 -3.56 31.81 -4.64
N ALA A 653 -3.51 30.82 -3.74
CA ALA A 653 -4.21 29.56 -3.90
C ALA A 653 -5.74 29.79 -3.93
N LEU A 654 -6.28 30.58 -3.00
CA LEU A 654 -7.70 30.94 -2.99
C LEU A 654 -8.10 31.65 -4.28
N ALA A 655 -7.34 32.65 -4.70
CA ALA A 655 -7.61 33.42 -5.91
C ALA A 655 -7.58 32.52 -7.17
N PHE A 656 -6.62 31.60 -7.25
CA PHE A 656 -6.53 30.61 -8.34
C PHE A 656 -7.76 29.70 -8.38
N MET A 657 -8.12 29.09 -7.24
CA MET A 657 -9.29 28.21 -7.12
C MET A 657 -10.58 28.91 -7.55
N MET A 658 -10.81 30.11 -7.02
CA MET A 658 -12.02 30.88 -7.31
C MET A 658 -12.09 31.30 -8.79
N LYS A 659 -10.95 31.62 -9.41
CA LYS A 659 -10.85 31.95 -10.84
C LYS A 659 -11.21 30.71 -11.70
N GLU A 660 -10.62 29.56 -11.37
CA GLU A 660 -10.84 28.33 -12.13
C GLU A 660 -12.30 27.83 -12.03
N ILE A 661 -12.94 27.95 -10.87
CA ILE A 661 -14.38 27.63 -10.73
C ILE A 661 -15.25 28.39 -11.75
N LYS A 662 -14.93 29.66 -12.03
CA LYS A 662 -15.68 30.44 -13.04
C LYS A 662 -15.28 30.13 -14.49
N ASN A 663 -14.22 29.38 -14.72
CA ASN A 663 -13.65 29.13 -16.04
C ASN A 663 -13.68 27.64 -16.46
N MET A 664 -14.57 26.83 -15.88
CA MET A 664 -14.66 25.39 -16.18
C MET A 664 -15.41 25.05 -17.46
N GLU A 665 -16.11 26.01 -18.11
CA GLU A 665 -17.01 25.74 -19.24
C GLU A 665 -16.32 25.06 -20.45
N TRP A 666 -14.97 25.11 -20.51
CA TRP A 666 -14.22 24.38 -21.54
C TRP A 666 -14.38 22.85 -21.44
N LEU A 667 -14.75 22.32 -20.26
CA LEU A 667 -15.09 20.90 -20.07
C LEU A 667 -16.42 20.53 -20.73
N ASN A 668 -17.33 21.46 -20.88
CA ASN A 668 -18.59 21.29 -21.63
C ASN A 668 -18.45 21.59 -23.13
N ASN A 669 -17.28 21.33 -23.73
CA ASN A 669 -17.06 21.59 -25.15
C ASN A 669 -18.08 20.86 -26.01
N PRO A 670 -19.06 21.56 -26.66
CA PRO A 670 -20.13 20.91 -27.38
C PRO A 670 -19.65 20.18 -28.63
N GLU A 671 -18.59 20.65 -29.28
CA GLU A 671 -18.00 19.99 -30.43
C GLU A 671 -17.35 18.67 -30.11
N PHE A 672 -16.87 18.53 -28.90
CA PHE A 672 -16.35 17.27 -28.39
C PHE A 672 -17.49 16.36 -27.92
N LEU A 673 -18.36 16.87 -27.03
CA LEU A 673 -19.39 16.09 -26.35
C LEU A 673 -20.49 15.56 -27.26
N LYS A 674 -20.78 16.22 -28.40
CA LYS A 674 -21.81 15.76 -29.35
C LYS A 674 -21.57 14.36 -29.91
N ASN A 675 -20.33 13.88 -29.85
CA ASN A 675 -19.94 12.56 -30.36
C ASN A 675 -19.94 11.48 -29.27
N LEU A 676 -20.03 11.87 -28.00
CA LEU A 676 -20.04 10.95 -26.90
C LEU A 676 -21.45 10.52 -26.50
N PRO A 677 -21.63 9.40 -25.80
CA PRO A 677 -22.92 9.10 -25.14
C PRO A 677 -23.39 10.26 -24.28
N LEU A 678 -24.71 10.37 -24.09
CA LEU A 678 -25.32 11.48 -23.37
C LEU A 678 -24.63 11.67 -22.00
N GLN A 679 -24.06 12.85 -21.80
CA GLN A 679 -23.41 13.24 -20.54
C GLN A 679 -24.31 14.19 -19.76
N GLY A 680 -24.26 14.10 -18.44
CA GLY A 680 -24.81 15.12 -17.55
C GLY A 680 -24.01 16.42 -17.61
N ASN A 681 -24.53 17.48 -17.00
CA ASN A 681 -23.77 18.74 -16.84
C ASN A 681 -22.76 18.61 -15.71
N ILE A 682 -21.61 17.99 -16.01
CA ILE A 682 -20.56 17.72 -15.04
C ILE A 682 -19.94 19.01 -14.50
N VAL A 683 -19.83 20.06 -15.30
CA VAL A 683 -19.28 21.35 -14.87
C VAL A 683 -20.08 21.91 -13.70
N SER A 684 -21.41 21.82 -13.77
CA SER A 684 -22.27 22.27 -12.67
C SER A 684 -21.99 21.52 -11.36
N VAL A 685 -21.73 20.23 -11.44
CA VAL A 685 -21.37 19.42 -10.25
C VAL A 685 -20.00 19.82 -9.71
N LEU A 686 -19.00 19.95 -10.58
CA LEU A 686 -17.62 20.31 -10.19
C LEU A 686 -17.55 21.73 -9.56
N GLU A 687 -18.32 22.69 -10.07
CA GLU A 687 -18.41 24.03 -9.49
C GLU A 687 -18.87 23.98 -8.03
N ASP A 688 -19.91 23.19 -7.73
CA ASP A 688 -20.39 23.01 -6.35
C ASP A 688 -19.35 22.33 -5.47
N MET A 689 -18.80 21.20 -5.95
CA MET A 689 -17.80 20.44 -5.23
C MET A 689 -16.59 21.30 -4.83
N MET A 690 -16.04 22.04 -5.78
CA MET A 690 -14.86 22.86 -5.55
C MET A 690 -15.14 24.04 -4.63
N PHE A 691 -16.28 24.69 -4.80
CA PHE A 691 -16.64 25.80 -3.93
C PHE A 691 -16.87 25.35 -2.49
N GLU A 692 -17.56 24.23 -2.30
CA GLU A 692 -17.74 23.62 -0.97
C GLU A 692 -16.41 23.20 -0.36
N SER A 693 -15.48 22.65 -1.17
CA SER A 693 -14.14 22.29 -0.71
C SER A 693 -13.36 23.50 -0.16
N ILE A 694 -13.47 24.66 -0.85
CA ILE A 694 -12.87 25.90 -0.38
C ILE A 694 -13.48 26.32 0.96
N LEU A 695 -14.82 26.31 1.10
CA LEU A 695 -15.50 26.68 2.34
C LEU A 695 -15.07 25.77 3.52
N LYS A 696 -14.87 24.48 3.25
CA LYS A 696 -14.39 23.50 4.26
C LYS A 696 -12.95 23.71 4.68
N ARG A 697 -12.15 24.47 3.91
CA ARG A 697 -10.78 24.85 4.33
C ARG A 697 -10.73 25.95 5.40
N ILE A 698 -11.81 26.68 5.66
CA ILE A 698 -11.81 27.79 6.63
C ILE A 698 -11.33 27.35 8.04
N PRO A 699 -11.76 26.21 8.62
CA PRO A 699 -11.19 25.74 9.89
C PRO A 699 -9.70 25.39 9.81
N HIS A 700 -9.21 24.91 8.67
CA HIS A 700 -7.79 24.63 8.45
C HIS A 700 -6.97 25.94 8.42
N VAL A 701 -7.55 27.01 7.87
CA VAL A 701 -6.93 28.35 7.91
C VAL A 701 -6.74 28.81 9.35
N ALA A 702 -7.73 28.58 10.24
CA ALA A 702 -7.59 28.89 11.66
C ALA A 702 -6.40 28.16 12.29
N ARG A 703 -6.30 26.86 12.07
CA ARG A 703 -5.17 26.04 12.56
C ARG A 703 -3.82 26.55 12.05
N CYS A 704 -3.76 26.89 10.76
CA CYS A 704 -2.55 27.44 10.17
C CYS A 704 -2.18 28.79 10.77
N ALA A 705 -3.16 29.70 10.92
CA ALA A 705 -2.99 31.03 11.51
C ALA A 705 -2.49 30.96 12.97
N ASP A 706 -3.01 30.03 13.76
CA ASP A 706 -2.58 29.77 15.14
C ASP A 706 -1.08 29.42 15.26
N LYS A 707 -0.49 28.86 14.21
CA LYS A 707 0.92 28.52 14.15
C LYS A 707 1.81 29.61 13.51
N MET A 708 1.22 30.72 13.04
CA MET A 708 1.94 31.84 12.45
C MET A 708 2.21 32.92 13.51
N LYS A 709 3.48 33.33 13.66
CA LYS A 709 3.87 34.39 14.61
C LYS A 709 3.62 35.80 14.07
N GLU A 710 3.79 35.98 12.76
CA GLU A 710 3.68 37.26 12.10
C GLU A 710 2.74 37.18 10.90
N ASN A 711 1.93 38.20 10.67
CA ASN A 711 1.02 38.36 9.54
C ASN A 711 0.18 37.09 9.23
N PRO A 712 -0.58 36.51 10.20
CA PRO A 712 -1.37 35.33 9.99
C PRO A 712 -2.47 35.57 8.94
N TYR A 713 -2.67 34.55 8.08
CA TYR A 713 -3.86 34.52 7.23
C TYR A 713 -5.01 33.96 8.04
N THR A 714 -5.96 34.82 8.41
CA THR A 714 -7.04 34.45 9.34
C THR A 714 -8.28 33.89 8.62
N GLN A 715 -9.16 33.24 9.37
CA GLN A 715 -10.47 32.81 8.85
C GLN A 715 -11.28 33.99 8.30
N VAL A 716 -11.18 35.17 8.93
CA VAL A 716 -11.84 36.40 8.49
C VAL A 716 -11.26 36.87 7.14
N ASP A 717 -9.94 36.79 6.97
CA ASP A 717 -9.29 37.12 5.69
C ASP A 717 -9.75 36.17 4.58
N CYS A 718 -9.80 34.88 4.87
CA CYS A 718 -10.27 33.87 3.92
C CYS A 718 -11.74 34.10 3.53
N LEU A 719 -12.63 34.31 4.50
CA LEU A 719 -14.04 34.58 4.26
C LEU A 719 -14.24 35.87 3.46
N ASN A 720 -13.46 36.92 3.76
CA ASN A 720 -13.47 38.16 2.99
C ASN A 720 -12.95 37.98 1.57
N GLY A 721 -11.92 37.16 1.37
CA GLY A 721 -11.43 36.80 0.03
C GLY A 721 -12.52 36.12 -0.79
N ILE A 722 -13.19 35.13 -0.21
CA ILE A 722 -14.33 34.43 -0.84
C ILE A 722 -15.47 35.41 -1.13
N TYR A 723 -15.85 36.25 -0.13
CA TYR A 723 -16.88 37.29 -0.32
C TYR A 723 -16.54 38.21 -1.48
N ASN A 724 -15.32 38.75 -1.50
CA ASN A 724 -14.89 39.70 -2.52
C ASN A 724 -15.03 39.13 -3.94
N PHE A 725 -14.73 37.85 -4.10
CA PHE A 725 -14.79 37.18 -5.38
C PHE A 725 -16.23 36.82 -5.79
N VAL A 726 -17.02 36.26 -4.87
CA VAL A 726 -18.41 35.86 -5.12
C VAL A 726 -19.30 37.06 -5.45
N TRP A 727 -19.09 38.16 -4.76
CA TRP A 727 -19.92 39.36 -4.87
C TRP A 727 -19.35 40.46 -5.78
N GLU A 728 -18.20 40.22 -6.42
CA GLU A 728 -17.59 41.20 -7.32
C GLU A 728 -18.55 41.65 -8.45
N PRO A 729 -19.25 40.77 -9.21
CA PRO A 729 -20.17 41.18 -10.25
C PRO A 729 -21.32 42.03 -9.69
N THR A 730 -21.84 41.69 -8.52
CA THR A 730 -22.88 42.48 -7.82
C THR A 730 -22.36 43.84 -7.44
N ARG A 731 -21.16 43.96 -6.85
CA ARG A 731 -20.55 45.25 -6.49
C ARG A 731 -20.39 46.16 -7.74
N GLN A 732 -20.03 45.59 -8.87
CA GLN A 732 -19.85 46.27 -10.14
C GLN A 732 -21.19 46.56 -10.87
N GLY A 733 -22.35 46.08 -10.38
CA GLY A 733 -23.65 46.24 -11.00
C GLY A 733 -23.81 45.51 -12.32
N LYS A 734 -22.98 44.47 -12.56
CA LYS A 734 -23.02 43.61 -13.74
C LYS A 734 -24.21 42.63 -13.70
N SER A 735 -24.68 42.20 -14.87
CA SER A 735 -25.57 41.04 -14.96
C SER A 735 -24.83 39.78 -14.54
N LEU A 736 -25.49 38.94 -13.73
CA LEU A 736 -24.92 37.70 -13.19
C LEU A 736 -25.02 36.60 -14.23
N THR A 737 -23.93 35.83 -14.32
CA THR A 737 -23.93 34.55 -15.05
C THR A 737 -24.62 33.45 -14.22
N ARG A 738 -24.85 32.29 -14.83
CA ARG A 738 -25.33 31.10 -14.14
C ARG A 738 -24.43 30.76 -12.91
N VAL A 739 -23.11 30.72 -13.12
CA VAL A 739 -22.13 30.43 -12.07
C VAL A 739 -22.14 31.47 -10.97
N ASP A 740 -22.22 32.78 -11.31
CA ASP A 740 -22.29 33.83 -10.29
C ASP A 740 -23.49 33.65 -9.36
N LYS A 741 -24.68 33.39 -9.92
CA LYS A 741 -25.89 33.14 -9.11
C LYS A 741 -25.77 31.93 -8.22
N LYS A 742 -25.16 30.86 -8.74
CA LYS A 742 -24.91 29.60 -8.01
C LYS A 742 -23.95 29.81 -6.84
N LEU A 743 -22.81 30.42 -7.08
CA LEU A 743 -21.83 30.72 -6.02
C LEU A 743 -22.41 31.65 -4.94
N GLN A 744 -23.24 32.62 -5.33
CA GLN A 744 -23.90 33.51 -4.38
C GLN A 744 -24.91 32.78 -3.47
N LEU A 745 -25.70 31.83 -4.04
CA LEU A 745 -26.61 31.01 -3.27
C LEU A 745 -25.87 30.08 -2.31
N ASN A 746 -24.81 29.42 -2.81
CA ASN A 746 -23.98 28.51 -2.00
C ASN A 746 -23.28 29.26 -0.85
N TYR A 747 -22.71 30.45 -1.12
CA TYR A 747 -22.15 31.30 -0.09
C TYR A 747 -23.17 31.71 0.97
N LEU A 748 -24.36 32.13 0.51
CA LEU A 748 -25.43 32.53 1.42
C LEU A 748 -25.88 31.39 2.34
N SER A 749 -26.10 30.20 1.76
CA SER A 749 -26.50 29.00 2.50
C SER A 749 -25.44 28.61 3.54
N PHE A 750 -24.17 28.66 3.18
CA PHE A 750 -23.06 28.38 4.08
C PHE A 750 -23.02 29.35 5.26
N VAL A 751 -23.05 30.67 4.98
CA VAL A 751 -22.99 31.70 6.01
C VAL A 751 -24.21 31.65 6.94
N MET A 752 -25.39 31.37 6.43
CA MET A 752 -26.60 31.20 7.22
C MET A 752 -26.50 29.98 8.14
N GLY A 753 -26.04 28.83 7.60
CA GLY A 753 -25.92 27.58 8.38
C GLY A 753 -24.95 27.69 9.56
N ILE A 754 -23.76 28.29 9.34
CA ILE A 754 -22.76 28.40 10.41
C ILE A 754 -23.08 29.53 11.41
N SER A 755 -23.78 30.57 10.99
CA SER A 755 -24.21 31.66 11.93
C SER A 755 -25.19 31.18 12.99
N GLY A 756 -25.69 29.95 12.91
CA GLY A 756 -26.71 29.41 13.82
C GLY A 756 -28.12 29.96 13.58
N ILE A 757 -28.33 30.63 12.47
CA ILE A 757 -29.62 31.15 12.04
C ILE A 757 -30.35 30.06 11.27
N GLU A 758 -31.32 29.39 11.93
CA GLU A 758 -32.11 28.36 11.27
C GLU A 758 -33.09 28.97 10.26
N GLU A 759 -33.20 28.38 9.06
CA GLU A 759 -34.33 28.63 8.17
C GLU A 759 -35.62 28.10 8.82
N LYS A 760 -36.39 28.96 9.46
CA LYS A 760 -37.72 28.61 9.97
C LYS A 760 -38.65 28.33 8.79
N GLY A 761 -38.95 27.05 8.55
CA GLY A 761 -40.00 26.68 7.58
C GLY A 761 -39.69 25.62 6.57
N MET A 762 -38.47 25.09 6.49
CA MET A 762 -38.19 23.86 5.77
C MET A 762 -37.80 22.77 6.75
N GLY A 763 -38.64 21.77 6.88
CA GLY A 763 -38.43 20.66 7.79
C GLY A 763 -37.07 20.02 7.66
N GLY A 764 -36.30 20.13 8.72
CA GLY A 764 -35.25 19.25 9.14
C GLY A 764 -34.21 18.81 8.09
N SER A 765 -33.39 19.72 7.58
CA SER A 765 -32.00 19.40 7.29
C SER A 765 -31.19 20.68 7.25
N SER A 766 -30.31 20.77 8.18
CA SER A 766 -29.23 21.74 8.24
C SER A 766 -28.47 21.76 6.92
N ILE A 767 -28.44 22.96 6.30
CA ILE A 767 -27.59 23.32 5.18
C ILE A 767 -28.05 22.74 3.84
N GLY A 768 -28.60 23.58 2.99
CA GLY A 768 -29.09 23.23 1.65
C GLY A 768 -28.05 22.64 0.69
N LEU A 769 -26.78 22.73 1.01
CA LEU A 769 -25.71 22.00 0.32
C LEU A 769 -25.47 20.62 0.93
N ALA A 770 -25.74 20.43 2.23
CA ALA A 770 -25.55 19.14 2.91
C ALA A 770 -26.78 18.24 2.84
N GLY A 771 -27.94 18.73 2.47
CA GLY A 771 -29.20 17.98 2.40
C GLY A 771 -29.51 17.30 1.09
N GLN A 772 -28.97 17.78 -0.03
CA GLN A 772 -28.95 17.05 -1.29
C GLN A 772 -27.54 16.55 -1.52
N MET A 773 -27.33 15.26 -1.26
CA MET A 773 -26.12 14.60 -1.73
C MET A 773 -26.06 14.80 -3.25
N ILE A 774 -25.18 15.68 -3.71
CA ILE A 774 -24.86 15.75 -5.13
C ILE A 774 -24.21 14.39 -5.43
N PRO A 775 -24.83 13.57 -6.29
CA PRO A 775 -24.23 12.26 -6.56
C PRO A 775 -22.86 12.48 -7.17
N ILE A 776 -21.85 11.89 -6.54
CA ILE A 776 -20.51 11.82 -7.15
C ILE A 776 -20.69 11.08 -8.47
N PRO A 777 -20.26 11.64 -9.59
CA PRO A 777 -20.36 10.96 -10.88
C PRO A 777 -19.73 9.58 -10.80
N ASP A 778 -20.37 8.58 -11.40
CA ASP A 778 -19.95 7.19 -11.26
C ASP A 778 -18.51 6.95 -11.70
N PHE A 779 -18.05 7.62 -12.76
CA PHE A 779 -16.67 7.54 -13.21
C PHE A 779 -15.66 8.03 -12.15
N ILE A 780 -16.03 8.98 -11.30
CA ILE A 780 -15.18 9.43 -10.17
C ILE A 780 -15.12 8.34 -9.11
N LYS A 781 -16.24 7.66 -8.83
CA LYS A 781 -16.29 6.54 -7.89
C LYS A 781 -15.53 5.32 -8.41
N GLU A 782 -15.66 5.02 -9.71
CA GLU A 782 -14.96 3.91 -10.35
C GLU A 782 -13.46 4.14 -10.36
N LYS A 783 -13.00 5.34 -10.74
CA LYS A 783 -11.56 5.67 -10.71
C LYS A 783 -10.95 5.65 -9.32
N SER A 784 -11.68 6.04 -8.29
CA SER A 784 -11.20 5.88 -6.90
C SER A 784 -11.06 4.40 -6.49
N ARG A 785 -11.71 3.47 -7.20
CA ARG A 785 -11.59 2.03 -7.02
C ARG A 785 -10.43 1.40 -7.77
N GLU A 786 -10.04 1.97 -8.92
CA GLU A 786 -9.09 1.37 -9.86
C GLU A 786 -7.67 1.93 -9.77
N THR A 787 -7.50 3.13 -9.26
CA THR A 787 -6.20 3.83 -9.27
C THR A 787 -5.68 4.16 -7.89
N TYR A 788 -4.37 4.19 -7.75
CA TYR A 788 -3.58 4.61 -6.59
C TYR A 788 -3.90 6.01 -6.05
N GLY A 789 -4.52 6.80 -6.83
CA GLY A 789 -4.96 8.11 -6.43
C GLY A 789 -6.37 8.01 -5.91
N VAL A 790 -6.53 7.70 -4.65
CA VAL A 790 -7.72 8.10 -3.92
C VAL A 790 -8.02 9.52 -4.34
N LEU A 791 -9.25 9.78 -4.82
CA LEU A 791 -9.72 11.16 -4.89
C LEU A 791 -9.40 11.77 -3.55
N PRO A 792 -8.74 12.92 -3.51
CA PRO A 792 -8.38 13.55 -2.27
C PRO A 792 -9.58 13.53 -1.32
N GLU A 793 -9.39 13.06 -0.09
CA GLU A 793 -10.44 13.05 0.93
C GLU A 793 -11.16 14.39 1.05
N SER A 794 -10.41 15.49 0.78
CA SER A 794 -10.98 16.83 0.66
C SER A 794 -12.07 16.95 -0.41
N LEU A 795 -12.07 16.11 -1.43
CA LEU A 795 -13.09 16.13 -2.49
C LEU A 795 -14.15 15.03 -2.35
N VAL A 796 -13.79 13.90 -1.77
CA VAL A 796 -14.70 12.75 -1.62
C VAL A 796 -15.32 12.67 -0.23
N GLY A 797 -14.57 12.94 0.84
CA GLY A 797 -15.08 12.99 2.22
C GLY A 797 -16.17 14.05 2.42
N ILE A 798 -16.19 15.07 1.55
CA ILE A 798 -17.23 16.08 1.48
C ILE A 798 -18.62 15.45 1.19
N TYR A 799 -18.66 14.43 0.34
CA TYR A 799 -19.92 13.90 -0.17
C TYR A 799 -20.34 12.57 0.43
N THR A 800 -19.45 11.82 1.03
CA THR A 800 -19.76 10.45 1.46
C THR A 800 -19.87 10.28 2.96
N ASN A 801 -19.40 11.20 3.79
CA ASN A 801 -19.26 11.01 5.26
C ASN A 801 -18.64 9.65 5.63
N LYS A 802 -17.99 8.99 4.68
CA LYS A 802 -17.35 7.69 4.84
C LYS A 802 -15.89 7.79 4.43
N GLU A 803 -15.04 7.19 5.21
CA GLU A 803 -13.64 6.99 4.88
C GLU A 803 -13.52 6.31 3.51
N VAL A 804 -12.91 7.00 2.54
CA VAL A 804 -12.64 6.50 1.18
C VAL A 804 -11.55 5.44 1.19
N SER A 805 -11.24 4.91 2.34
CA SER A 805 -10.12 4.01 2.55
C SER A 805 -10.27 2.62 1.94
N SER A 806 -11.38 2.31 1.25
CA SER A 806 -11.75 0.91 1.18
C SER A 806 -11.44 0.14 -0.10
N TYR A 807 -11.02 0.78 -1.19
CA TYR A 807 -10.98 0.09 -2.48
C TYR A 807 -9.59 -0.12 -3.08
N ASP A 808 -8.58 0.51 -2.54
CA ASP A 808 -7.21 0.34 -3.01
C ASP A 808 -6.47 -0.65 -2.09
N VAL A 809 -6.27 -1.87 -2.59
CA VAL A 809 -5.53 -2.93 -1.89
C VAL A 809 -4.14 -2.45 -1.47
N GLN A 810 -3.49 -1.66 -2.33
CA GLN A 810 -2.17 -1.11 -2.02
C GLN A 810 -2.23 0.01 -1.00
N ALA A 811 -3.17 0.95 -1.16
CA ALA A 811 -3.33 2.03 -0.20
C ALA A 811 -3.52 1.46 1.21
N ARG A 812 -4.25 0.35 1.37
CA ARG A 812 -4.40 -0.32 2.67
C ARG A 812 -3.12 -1.00 3.14
N THR A 813 -2.40 -1.69 2.26
CA THR A 813 -1.13 -2.34 2.62
C THR A 813 -0.12 -1.28 3.04
N TYR A 814 0.03 -0.23 2.26
CA TYR A 814 0.94 0.87 2.58
C TYR A 814 0.43 1.75 3.72
N GLN A 815 -0.89 2.01 3.82
CA GLN A 815 -1.49 2.69 4.98
C GLN A 815 -1.20 1.96 6.27
N ASN A 816 -1.31 0.63 6.28
CA ASN A 816 -1.00 -0.15 7.48
C ASN A 816 0.48 -0.09 7.81
N ALA A 817 1.36 -0.17 6.82
CA ALA A 817 2.79 -0.01 7.00
C ALA A 817 3.14 1.42 7.44
N GLU A 818 2.51 2.44 6.87
CA GLU A 818 2.74 3.84 7.24
C GLU A 818 2.08 4.23 8.57
N ARG A 819 0.94 3.66 8.94
CA ARG A 819 0.38 3.76 10.29
C ARG A 819 1.27 3.11 11.34
N GLN A 820 2.06 2.11 10.96
CA GLN A 820 3.08 1.48 11.78
C GLN A 820 4.42 2.21 11.70
N ALA A 821 4.63 3.06 10.69
CA ALA A 821 5.82 3.88 10.57
C ALA A 821 5.89 4.82 11.75
N PHE A 822 7.02 4.81 12.41
CA PHE A 822 7.23 5.69 13.53
C PHE A 822 7.62 7.10 13.07
N GLY A 823 7.40 8.05 13.95
CA GLY A 823 7.63 9.46 13.72
C GLY A 823 6.66 10.28 14.53
N PHE A 824 6.62 11.57 14.31
CA PHE A 824 5.69 12.44 15.01
C PHE A 824 4.25 12.16 14.57
N SER A 825 3.37 11.93 15.53
CA SER A 825 1.93 11.93 15.27
C SER A 825 1.46 13.36 15.03
N VAL A 826 0.62 13.54 14.00
CA VAL A 826 0.03 14.85 13.69
C VAL A 826 -1.36 14.91 14.32
N ASP A 827 -1.53 15.80 15.30
CA ASP A 827 -2.86 16.19 15.76
C ASP A 827 -3.39 17.28 14.83
N ALA A 828 -4.34 16.89 13.98
CA ALA A 828 -4.92 17.76 12.95
C ALA A 828 -6.21 18.45 13.35
N VAL A 829 -6.62 18.37 14.62
CA VAL A 829 -7.86 19.00 15.11
C VAL A 829 -7.76 20.52 14.96
N PRO A 830 -8.63 21.15 14.16
CA PRO A 830 -8.66 22.60 14.06
C PRO A 830 -9.19 23.21 15.35
N PRO A 831 -8.72 24.43 15.73
CA PRO A 831 -9.24 25.13 16.89
C PRO A 831 -10.73 25.42 16.72
N SER A 832 -11.50 25.19 17.78
CA SER A 832 -12.93 25.54 17.84
C SER A 832 -13.07 27.00 18.28
N GLU A 833 -13.21 27.90 17.34
CA GLU A 833 -13.45 29.31 17.63
C GLU A 833 -14.90 29.71 17.41
N PRO A 834 -15.50 30.54 18.26
CA PRO A 834 -16.87 30.98 18.11
C PRO A 834 -17.01 32.05 17.03
N MET A 835 -17.07 31.61 15.76
CA MET A 835 -17.11 32.48 14.58
C MET A 835 -18.54 32.93 14.20
N GLY A 836 -19.58 32.57 14.96
CA GLY A 836 -20.96 32.85 14.61
C GLY A 836 -21.25 34.35 14.35
N HIS A 837 -20.62 35.24 15.12
CA HIS A 837 -20.74 36.68 14.93
C HIS A 837 -20.11 37.18 13.62
N VAL A 838 -19.00 36.59 13.18
CA VAL A 838 -18.35 36.91 11.88
C VAL A 838 -19.25 36.53 10.70
N TYR A 839 -19.85 35.35 10.78
CA TYR A 839 -20.77 34.90 9.74
C TYR A 839 -22.08 35.70 9.74
N TYR A 840 -22.55 36.09 10.92
CA TYR A 840 -23.71 37.01 11.05
C TYR A 840 -23.42 38.38 10.40
N ASP A 841 -22.25 38.98 10.67
CA ASP A 841 -21.84 40.23 10.04
C ASP A 841 -21.67 40.11 8.53
N ALA A 842 -21.11 38.98 8.05
CA ALA A 842 -21.04 38.68 6.63
C ALA A 842 -22.43 38.60 6.00
N LEU A 843 -23.42 38.01 6.66
CA LEU A 843 -24.81 37.97 6.21
C LEU A 843 -25.42 39.36 6.08
N ARG A 844 -25.21 40.22 7.10
CA ARG A 844 -25.66 41.61 7.06
C ARG A 844 -25.00 42.44 5.97
N LYS A 845 -23.72 42.23 5.74
CA LYS A 845 -22.93 42.84 4.66
C LYS A 845 -23.51 42.48 3.28
N VAL A 846 -23.84 41.18 3.08
CA VAL A 846 -24.52 40.70 1.87
C VAL A 846 -25.88 41.36 1.70
N LYS A 847 -26.72 41.43 2.74
CA LYS A 847 -28.02 42.08 2.69
C LYS A 847 -27.91 43.54 2.22
N THR A 848 -27.07 44.33 2.87
CA THR A 848 -26.84 45.74 2.53
C THR A 848 -26.38 45.91 1.08
N LEU A 849 -25.45 45.04 0.63
CA LEU A 849 -25.03 45.05 -0.78
C LEU A 849 -26.19 44.78 -1.75
N LEU A 850 -26.95 43.74 -1.48
CA LEU A 850 -28.10 43.36 -2.36
C LEU A 850 -29.17 44.43 -2.42
N GLU A 851 -29.53 45.03 -1.27
CA GLU A 851 -30.51 46.14 -1.21
C GLU A 851 -30.04 47.35 -2.03
N SER A 852 -28.71 47.65 -1.97
CA SER A 852 -28.12 48.75 -2.75
C SER A 852 -28.08 48.48 -4.27
N LYS A 853 -28.11 47.20 -4.66
CA LYS A 853 -27.94 46.75 -6.07
C LYS A 853 -29.18 46.09 -6.66
N VAL A 854 -30.31 46.06 -5.94
CA VAL A 854 -31.54 45.31 -6.31
C VAL A 854 -32.09 45.69 -7.68
N ASN A 855 -31.82 46.89 -8.16
CA ASN A 855 -32.28 47.41 -9.43
C ASN A 855 -31.23 47.39 -10.56
N THR A 856 -30.02 46.81 -10.30
CA THR A 856 -28.95 46.72 -11.30
C THR A 856 -28.95 45.37 -12.02
N GLY A 857 -28.31 45.32 -13.17
CA GLY A 857 -28.15 44.11 -14.00
C GLY A 857 -29.40 43.73 -14.79
N SER A 858 -29.41 42.52 -15.33
CA SER A 858 -30.56 41.98 -16.12
C SER A 858 -31.79 41.77 -15.24
N GLU A 859 -32.94 41.56 -15.87
CA GLU A 859 -34.20 41.26 -15.14
C GLU A 859 -34.05 40.00 -14.27
N ASP A 860 -33.40 38.99 -14.79
CA ASP A 860 -33.13 37.74 -14.10
C ASP A 860 -32.15 37.98 -12.89
N THR A 861 -31.17 38.83 -13.05
CA THR A 861 -30.27 39.25 -11.94
C THR A 861 -31.08 39.96 -10.83
N ARG A 862 -31.97 40.85 -11.19
CA ARG A 862 -32.83 41.57 -10.21
C ARG A 862 -33.76 40.59 -9.45
N LYS A 863 -34.34 39.61 -10.16
CA LYS A 863 -35.17 38.55 -9.55
C LYS A 863 -34.34 37.74 -8.56
N HIS A 864 -33.10 37.37 -8.91
CA HIS A 864 -32.17 36.67 -8.04
C HIS A 864 -31.86 37.47 -6.76
N TYR A 865 -31.56 38.78 -6.85
CA TYR A 865 -31.30 39.61 -5.69
C TYR A 865 -32.55 39.69 -4.77
N ARG A 866 -33.75 39.85 -5.30
CA ARG A 866 -34.99 39.87 -4.51
C ARG A 866 -35.23 38.58 -3.76
N LEU A 867 -34.97 37.43 -4.38
CA LEU A 867 -35.02 36.12 -3.75
C LEU A 867 -34.04 36.00 -2.57
N MET A 868 -32.78 36.41 -2.75
CA MET A 868 -31.78 36.35 -1.69
C MET A 868 -32.11 37.31 -0.53
N ILE A 869 -32.55 38.53 -0.83
CA ILE A 869 -33.02 39.49 0.21
C ILE A 869 -34.18 38.87 1.00
N TYR A 870 -35.13 38.24 0.32
CA TYR A 870 -36.22 37.55 0.95
C TYR A 870 -35.74 36.45 1.95
N LYS A 871 -34.84 35.56 1.46
CA LYS A 871 -34.25 34.49 2.28
C LYS A 871 -33.50 35.06 3.50
N ILE A 872 -32.66 36.07 3.33
CA ILE A 872 -31.96 36.74 4.43
C ILE A 872 -32.92 37.34 5.44
N ASN A 873 -33.99 38.01 4.98
CA ASN A 873 -34.99 38.60 5.87
C ASN A 873 -35.78 37.54 6.64
N GLN A 874 -36.02 36.36 6.08
CA GLN A 874 -36.64 35.25 6.82
C GLN A 874 -35.69 34.69 7.89
N ALA A 875 -34.39 34.56 7.56
CA ALA A 875 -33.41 34.06 8.51
C ALA A 875 -33.13 35.05 9.66
N LEU A 876 -33.20 36.36 9.44
CA LEU A 876 -32.95 37.39 10.47
C LEU A 876 -34.18 37.72 11.32
N LYS A 877 -35.36 37.15 11.03
CA LYS A 877 -36.57 37.27 11.88
C LYS A 877 -36.56 36.25 13.02
#